data_97db9d990937580713786f0441b4af24
#
_entry.id   97db9d990937580713786f0441b4af24
#
_cell.length_a   1.000
_cell.length_b   1.000
_cell.length_c   1.000
_cell.angle_alpha   90.00
_cell.angle_beta   90.00
_cell.angle_gamma   90.00
#
_symmetry.space_group_name_H-M   'P 1'
#
loop_
_entity.id
_entity.type
_entity.pdbx_description
1 polymer ?
#
loop_
_entity_poly.entity_id
_entity_poly.type
_entity_poly.pdbx_seq_one_letter_code
_entity_poly.pdbx_strand_id
1 'polypeptide(L)'
;GVLDDGIYFNDSQYSADWDENWTAETSVRPDGWSVELKIPFRILRFDDAPAQRWGLQVTRYTALRNETDIWAWRPRGAPGYVSTFGTLEDLSGVKASRPWEVRFSENLRLRFRDQEARPGTLAKPHDWDFTFELSGKGHPTQGTTLDLTINPDFGLVEADQVILNLSNYEVFYPEKRPFFLEGQDTWSTPRSVFYTRRIGARPADPVLASGESLGDNVGPSAIWGAAKFVGATSPRSSVGALSAITGENTAAITSRDPATNDLITVRRIVDPLSVYNVLRARYLPGLGGDLGILATAANRVERSGTQQGNDAYALATDGRWRSPSANYVVAGQLVSSLLAGGPPRPQKDGIDVEPGRPAFGGTLTAAKQGGDHWLASLSQSLSDRQLDYNDLGYLDRKNDALSYADLTYRTVQPWWKTTDTATTLAISHRQALDGIRLEDHFRLSTSATFTNFWGASLTAYYYAPHFDDRETGNGTALERAGLVGTELWAGTDSRRLFTGTIWLQGQRLTDGWQVQGAATLMMRASSRVELELLPNALYATGEPRFIERDPRFYYFGRLRVKNIGVTARATVGLTTRLTLQLYSQLFLATTEYSEPSQFRLSTGAFRGQIRLADLQPIASWRMPDKQQATLNVNAVLRWEYRTGSIIFLIYTRAQTPTVVPIGAPRLDAGALGGNRGSTDTLMLKASYWWG
;
A
#
# COMPACT_ATOMS: atom_id res chain seq x y z
N GLY A 1 13.06 23.34 16.08
CA GLY A 1 12.02 22.97 15.15
C GLY A 1 12.27 21.59 14.56
N VAL A 2 11.26 21.01 13.98
CA VAL A 2 11.39 19.79 13.18
C VAL A 2 11.58 20.24 11.73
N LEU A 3 12.56 19.69 11.02
CA LEU A 3 12.71 19.81 9.58
C LEU A 3 11.92 18.68 8.94
N ASP A 4 11.12 19.01 7.96
CA ASP A 4 10.33 18.06 7.18
C ASP A 4 10.33 18.54 5.73
N ASP A 5 10.56 17.64 4.81
CA ASP A 5 10.63 17.92 3.39
C ASP A 5 9.76 16.96 2.57
N GLY A 6 9.57 17.28 1.31
CA GLY A 6 8.73 16.51 0.42
C GLY A 6 8.66 17.13 -0.97
N ILE A 7 7.96 16.48 -1.87
CA ILE A 7 7.85 16.88 -3.26
C ILE A 7 6.38 17.02 -3.69
N TYR A 8 6.09 18.05 -4.47
CA TYR A 8 4.86 18.15 -5.24
C TYR A 8 5.07 17.64 -6.66
N PHE A 9 4.19 16.80 -7.13
CA PHE A 9 4.18 16.30 -8.50
C PHE A 9 2.77 16.39 -9.11
N ASN A 10 2.67 16.32 -10.43
CA ASN A 10 1.39 16.47 -11.13
C ASN A 10 0.61 17.74 -10.73
N ASP A 11 1.33 18.79 -10.32
CA ASP A 11 0.82 20.11 -9.93
C ASP A 11 0.17 20.21 -8.53
N SER A 12 -0.34 19.14 -7.96
CA SER A 12 -1.07 19.22 -6.67
C SER A 12 -0.90 18.01 -5.75
N GLN A 13 -0.28 16.94 -6.25
CA GLN A 13 -0.06 15.74 -5.45
C GLN A 13 1.21 15.91 -4.61
N TYR A 14 1.09 15.71 -3.32
CA TYR A 14 2.22 15.81 -2.37
C TYR A 14 2.68 14.41 -1.95
N SER A 15 4.00 14.22 -1.88
CA SER A 15 4.64 13.08 -1.21
C SER A 15 5.68 13.58 -0.23
N ALA A 16 5.65 13.05 0.98
CA ALA A 16 6.65 13.28 2.02
C ALA A 16 7.86 12.33 1.90
N ASP A 17 7.94 11.55 0.81
CA ASP A 17 8.96 10.52 0.64
C ASP A 17 10.30 11.06 0.13
N TRP A 18 10.35 12.34 -0.28
CA TRP A 18 11.57 13.02 -0.66
C TRP A 18 12.27 13.55 0.58
N ASP A 19 13.46 13.06 0.87
CA ASP A 19 14.26 13.37 2.06
C ASP A 19 15.70 13.73 1.65
N GLU A 20 16.10 14.96 1.89
CA GLU A 20 17.39 15.50 1.48
C GLU A 20 18.08 16.29 2.59
N ASN A 21 19.41 16.42 2.49
CA ASN A 21 20.20 17.11 3.50
C ASN A 21 20.23 18.62 3.29
N TRP A 22 19.49 19.36 4.09
CA TRP A 22 19.47 20.82 4.17
C TRP A 22 19.43 21.30 5.64
N THR A 23 19.58 22.59 5.88
CA THR A 23 19.63 23.11 7.26
C THR A 23 18.73 24.32 7.42
N ALA A 24 18.13 24.44 8.61
CA ALA A 24 17.37 25.61 9.02
C ALA A 24 17.72 26.00 10.46
N GLU A 25 17.76 27.27 10.70
CA GLU A 25 17.91 27.86 12.03
C GLU A 25 16.72 28.74 12.35
N THR A 26 16.28 28.73 13.58
CA THR A 26 15.10 29.47 14.03
C THR A 26 15.43 30.32 15.24
N SER A 27 14.90 31.55 15.30
CA SER A 27 14.98 32.43 16.45
C SER A 27 13.60 32.89 16.86
N VAL A 28 13.27 32.77 18.14
CA VAL A 28 12.00 33.20 18.73
C VAL A 28 12.28 34.50 19.52
N ARG A 29 11.50 35.53 19.27
CA ARG A 29 11.59 36.87 19.90
C ARG A 29 10.25 37.20 20.56
N PRO A 30 10.20 38.20 21.45
CA PRO A 30 8.94 38.61 22.08
C PRO A 30 7.87 39.08 21.08
N ASP A 31 8.30 39.63 19.94
CA ASP A 31 7.46 40.18 18.87
C ASP A 31 7.21 39.21 17.70
N GLY A 32 7.83 38.03 17.72
CA GLY A 32 7.67 37.07 16.63
C GLY A 32 8.76 36.02 16.57
N TRP A 33 8.97 35.50 15.39
CA TRP A 33 10.01 34.52 15.10
C TRP A 33 10.59 34.72 13.71
N SER A 34 11.80 34.25 13.52
CA SER A 34 12.46 34.21 12.23
C SER A 34 12.99 32.83 11.92
N VAL A 35 13.08 32.50 10.66
CA VAL A 35 13.71 31.26 10.15
C VAL A 35 14.66 31.60 9.02
N GLU A 36 15.83 31.01 9.03
CA GLU A 36 16.79 31.00 7.94
C GLU A 36 16.95 29.59 7.41
N LEU A 37 16.82 29.43 6.08
CA LEU A 37 16.89 28.16 5.40
C LEU A 37 18.12 28.15 4.49
N LYS A 38 18.97 27.12 4.61
CA LYS A 38 20.08 26.88 3.70
C LYS A 38 19.78 25.61 2.91
N ILE A 39 19.34 25.79 1.66
CA ILE A 39 18.96 24.73 0.73
C ILE A 39 20.09 24.61 -0.31
N PRO A 40 20.93 23.55 -0.25
CA PRO A 40 22.00 23.38 -1.23
C PRO A 40 21.43 23.10 -2.62
N PHE A 41 21.93 23.79 -3.64
CA PHE A 41 21.44 23.58 -5.01
C PHE A 41 21.67 22.13 -5.53
N ARG A 42 22.59 21.37 -4.95
CA ARG A 42 22.84 19.97 -5.32
C ARG A 42 21.62 19.06 -5.12
N ILE A 43 20.74 19.39 -4.15
CA ILE A 43 19.54 18.60 -3.87
C ILE A 43 18.35 18.96 -4.76
N LEU A 44 18.46 20.06 -5.50
CA LEU A 44 17.42 20.53 -6.41
C LEU A 44 17.72 20.08 -7.85
N ARG A 45 16.68 19.72 -8.58
CA ARG A 45 16.76 19.35 -10.00
C ARG A 45 16.28 20.53 -10.84
N PHE A 46 17.15 21.07 -11.67
CA PHE A 46 16.86 22.21 -12.55
C PHE A 46 17.68 22.15 -13.82
N ASP A 47 17.26 22.87 -14.85
CA ASP A 47 17.96 22.95 -16.13
C ASP A 47 19.26 23.76 -16.04
N ASP A 48 20.23 23.43 -16.90
CA ASP A 48 21.49 24.18 -17.02
C ASP A 48 21.29 25.43 -17.89
N ALA A 49 20.55 26.39 -17.35
CA ALA A 49 20.30 27.66 -18.02
C ALA A 49 21.14 28.80 -17.37
N PRO A 50 21.64 29.76 -18.15
CA PRO A 50 22.43 30.86 -17.62
C PRO A 50 21.68 31.76 -16.64
N ALA A 51 20.38 31.90 -16.82
CA ALA A 51 19.45 32.55 -15.91
C ALA A 51 18.32 31.60 -15.58
N GLN A 52 18.09 31.39 -14.32
CA GLN A 52 17.05 30.54 -13.80
C GLN A 52 15.78 31.31 -13.48
N ARG A 53 14.64 30.67 -13.68
CA ARG A 53 13.32 31.17 -13.30
C ARG A 53 12.59 30.11 -12.53
N TRP A 54 12.36 30.32 -11.24
CA TRP A 54 11.78 29.29 -10.37
C TRP A 54 10.43 29.72 -9.81
N GLY A 55 9.55 28.75 -9.56
CA GLY A 55 8.35 28.94 -8.77
C GLY A 55 8.72 29.03 -7.28
N LEU A 56 8.15 29.98 -6.57
CA LEU A 56 8.29 30.12 -5.13
C LEU A 56 6.92 30.31 -4.49
N GLN A 57 6.64 29.60 -3.40
CA GLN A 57 5.52 29.86 -2.51
C GLN A 57 6.00 29.81 -1.08
N VAL A 58 5.58 30.79 -0.30
CA VAL A 58 5.78 30.81 1.14
C VAL A 58 4.41 30.66 1.81
N THR A 59 4.29 29.66 2.66
CA THR A 59 3.06 29.38 3.40
C THR A 59 3.37 29.45 4.90
N ARG A 60 2.60 30.26 5.63
CA ARG A 60 2.69 30.34 7.08
C ARG A 60 1.40 29.84 7.72
N TYR A 61 1.51 28.80 8.52
CA TYR A 61 0.40 28.31 9.30
C TYR A 61 0.48 28.83 10.75
N THR A 62 -0.54 29.56 11.17
CA THR A 62 -0.68 30.07 12.54
C THR A 62 -1.66 29.19 13.31
N ALA A 63 -1.13 28.21 14.06
CA ALA A 63 -1.92 27.19 14.75
C ALA A 63 -2.98 27.80 15.71
N LEU A 64 -2.65 28.87 16.45
CA LEU A 64 -3.56 29.54 17.37
C LEU A 64 -4.85 30.03 16.71
N ARG A 65 -4.76 30.49 15.45
CA ARG A 65 -5.88 31.03 14.68
C ARG A 65 -6.45 30.05 13.68
N ASN A 66 -5.75 28.90 13.47
CA ASN A 66 -5.97 27.99 12.35
C ASN A 66 -6.01 28.72 10.99
N GLU A 67 -5.07 29.63 10.83
CA GLU A 67 -4.97 30.52 9.69
C GLU A 67 -3.76 30.15 8.86
N THR A 68 -3.96 30.06 7.56
CA THR A 68 -2.89 29.81 6.59
C THR A 68 -2.74 31.04 5.71
N ASP A 69 -1.63 31.75 5.85
CA ASP A 69 -1.24 32.82 4.95
C ASP A 69 -0.39 32.25 3.81
N ILE A 70 -0.64 32.68 2.61
CA ILE A 70 0.15 32.32 1.43
C ILE A 70 0.69 33.59 0.76
N TRP A 71 1.95 33.56 0.36
CA TRP A 71 2.60 34.72 -0.24
C TRP A 71 2.05 35.02 -1.65
N ALA A 72 2.05 34.03 -2.55
CA ALA A 72 1.43 34.16 -3.85
C ALA A 72 -0.04 33.76 -3.76
N TRP A 73 -0.94 34.66 -4.15
CA TRP A 73 -2.37 34.45 -4.05
C TRP A 73 -2.86 33.29 -4.92
N ARG A 74 -3.74 32.47 -4.37
CA ARG A 74 -4.37 31.34 -5.03
C ARG A 74 -5.89 31.33 -4.77
N PRO A 75 -6.73 31.31 -5.82
CA PRO A 75 -8.17 31.15 -5.63
C PRO A 75 -8.50 29.81 -4.93
N ARG A 76 -9.48 29.79 -4.02
CA ARG A 76 -9.89 28.54 -3.34
C ARG A 76 -10.43 27.48 -4.29
N GLY A 77 -11.05 27.89 -5.40
CA GLY A 77 -11.54 27.00 -6.46
C GLY A 77 -10.50 26.57 -7.49
N ALA A 78 -9.24 27.01 -7.37
CA ALA A 78 -8.18 26.68 -8.32
C ALA A 78 -7.85 25.16 -8.28
N PRO A 79 -7.79 24.48 -9.42
CA PRO A 79 -7.54 23.04 -9.48
C PRO A 79 -6.05 22.68 -9.33
N GLY A 80 -5.13 23.64 -9.51
CA GLY A 80 -3.68 23.45 -9.38
C GLY A 80 -3.13 24.00 -8.07
N TYR A 81 -1.87 23.70 -7.77
CA TYR A 81 -1.15 24.26 -6.62
C TYR A 81 0.20 24.84 -7.05
N VAL A 82 1.14 24.04 -7.55
CA VAL A 82 2.48 24.49 -7.97
C VAL A 82 2.40 25.52 -9.11
N SER A 83 1.47 25.31 -10.04
CA SER A 83 1.22 26.25 -11.15
C SER A 83 0.74 27.64 -10.72
N THR A 84 0.35 27.80 -9.44
CA THR A 84 -0.08 29.09 -8.86
C THR A 84 1.00 29.79 -8.04
N PHE A 85 2.22 29.25 -7.99
CA PHE A 85 3.35 29.85 -7.27
C PHE A 85 3.77 31.19 -7.89
N GLY A 86 4.29 32.08 -7.07
CA GLY A 86 4.97 33.27 -7.53
C GLY A 86 6.27 32.92 -8.25
N THR A 87 6.83 33.85 -8.98
CA THR A 87 8.05 33.64 -9.75
C THR A 87 9.24 34.31 -9.04
N LEU A 88 10.31 33.54 -8.88
CA LEU A 88 11.63 34.01 -8.48
C LEU A 88 12.46 34.17 -9.75
N GLU A 89 12.86 35.40 -10.05
CA GLU A 89 13.61 35.79 -11.24
C GLU A 89 15.04 36.21 -10.88
N ASP A 90 15.86 36.48 -11.89
CA ASP A 90 17.24 36.96 -11.80
C ASP A 90 18.22 36.04 -11.06
N LEU A 91 17.92 34.75 -10.98
CA LEU A 91 18.86 33.74 -10.48
C LEU A 91 19.90 33.43 -11.56
N SER A 92 21.04 34.12 -11.53
CA SER A 92 22.15 33.91 -12.47
C SER A 92 23.33 33.24 -11.79
N GLY A 93 24.13 32.48 -12.57
CA GLY A 93 25.34 31.83 -12.06
C GLY A 93 25.08 30.65 -11.12
N VAL A 94 23.84 30.17 -11.04
CA VAL A 94 23.47 29.01 -10.22
C VAL A 94 24.04 27.74 -10.87
N LYS A 95 24.94 27.07 -10.16
CA LYS A 95 25.50 25.77 -10.56
C LYS A 95 25.29 24.77 -9.43
N ALA A 96 24.77 23.60 -9.74
CA ALA A 96 24.78 22.50 -8.79
C ALA A 96 26.18 21.90 -8.70
N SER A 97 26.75 21.83 -7.50
CA SER A 97 27.85 20.93 -7.23
C SER A 97 27.31 19.49 -7.34
N ARG A 98 28.09 18.58 -7.92
CA ARG A 98 27.66 17.21 -8.23
C ARG A 98 28.53 16.18 -7.51
N PRO A 99 28.66 16.23 -6.17
CA PRO A 99 29.37 15.18 -5.46
C PRO A 99 28.56 13.90 -5.53
N TRP A 100 29.28 12.79 -5.64
CA TRP A 100 28.69 11.49 -5.30
C TRP A 100 28.48 11.46 -3.78
N GLU A 101 27.34 10.96 -3.38
CA GLU A 101 27.06 10.63 -2.00
C GLU A 101 27.17 9.11 -1.85
N VAL A 102 27.85 8.68 -0.82
CA VAL A 102 28.01 7.25 -0.51
C VAL A 102 27.56 7.04 0.93
N ARG A 103 26.72 6.06 1.13
CA ARG A 103 26.31 5.59 2.46
C ARG A 103 26.72 4.16 2.63
N PHE A 104 27.52 3.91 3.63
CA PHE A 104 27.86 2.59 4.12
C PHE A 104 27.08 2.33 5.40
N SER A 105 26.44 1.17 5.52
CA SER A 105 25.72 0.78 6.72
C SER A 105 26.10 -0.63 7.14
N GLU A 106 26.23 -0.81 8.43
CA GLU A 106 26.45 -2.10 9.09
C GLU A 106 25.27 -2.41 9.99
N ASN A 107 24.86 -3.66 10.01
CA ASN A 107 23.74 -4.11 10.79
C ASN A 107 24.06 -5.43 11.49
N LEU A 108 24.02 -5.41 12.83
CA LEU A 108 24.08 -6.59 13.68
C LEU A 108 22.69 -6.88 14.20
N ARG A 109 22.20 -8.08 13.95
CA ARG A 109 20.87 -8.53 14.35
C ARG A 109 20.96 -9.78 15.20
N LEU A 110 20.35 -9.74 16.38
CA LEU A 110 20.18 -10.86 17.29
C LEU A 110 18.71 -11.25 17.34
N ARG A 111 18.40 -12.52 17.12
CA ARG A 111 17.02 -13.04 17.17
C ARG A 111 16.87 -14.11 18.23
N PHE A 112 15.77 -14.00 18.96
CA PHE A 112 15.34 -14.96 19.97
C PHE A 112 13.93 -15.41 19.59
N ARG A 113 13.76 -16.73 19.33
CA ARG A 113 12.49 -17.31 18.92
C ARG A 113 12.00 -18.28 19.98
N ASP A 114 10.79 -18.06 20.45
CA ASP A 114 10.04 -19.03 21.25
C ASP A 114 8.89 -19.57 20.38
N GLN A 115 9.27 -20.16 19.26
CA GLN A 115 8.32 -20.83 18.37
C GLN A 115 8.13 -22.27 18.83
N GLU A 116 6.88 -22.74 18.81
CA GLU A 116 6.60 -24.16 18.95
C GLU A 116 7.39 -24.90 17.86
N ALA A 117 8.27 -25.80 18.30
CA ALA A 117 9.09 -26.59 17.39
C ALA A 117 8.19 -27.38 16.45
N ARG A 118 8.15 -26.99 15.19
CA ARG A 118 7.48 -27.77 14.14
C ARG A 118 8.44 -28.87 13.71
N PRO A 119 7.94 -30.11 13.47
CA PRO A 119 8.79 -31.12 12.88
C PRO A 119 9.43 -30.60 11.60
N GLY A 120 10.76 -30.70 11.51
CA GLY A 120 11.53 -30.24 10.34
C GLY A 120 11.85 -28.76 10.26
N THR A 121 11.59 -27.97 11.31
CA THR A 121 12.09 -26.57 11.36
C THR A 121 13.60 -26.51 11.28
N LEU A 122 14.12 -25.62 10.43
CA LEU A 122 15.55 -25.29 10.33
C LEU A 122 15.88 -24.01 11.11
N ALA A 123 14.86 -23.29 11.56
CA ALA A 123 15.03 -22.07 12.34
C ALA A 123 15.60 -22.38 13.74
N LYS A 124 16.69 -21.71 14.12
CA LYS A 124 17.31 -21.86 15.44
C LYS A 124 16.55 -21.00 16.45
N PRO A 125 16.44 -21.44 17.74
CA PRO A 125 15.87 -20.63 18.81
C PRO A 125 16.60 -19.30 19.01
N HIS A 126 17.92 -19.33 18.82
CA HIS A 126 18.78 -18.14 18.88
C HIS A 126 19.67 -18.12 17.65
N ASP A 127 19.70 -17.00 16.95
CA ASP A 127 20.63 -16.78 15.86
C ASP A 127 21.06 -15.30 15.81
N TRP A 128 22.11 -15.06 15.07
CA TRP A 128 22.57 -13.72 14.78
C TRP A 128 23.03 -13.65 13.34
N ASP A 129 22.89 -12.47 12.75
CA ASP A 129 23.45 -12.17 11.45
C ASP A 129 24.08 -10.78 11.45
N PHE A 130 25.13 -10.66 10.67
CA PHE A 130 25.78 -9.40 10.38
C PHE A 130 25.64 -9.14 8.88
N THR A 131 25.14 -7.98 8.53
CA THR A 131 24.95 -7.57 7.14
C THR A 131 25.54 -6.19 6.93
N PHE A 132 26.01 -5.94 5.72
CA PHE A 132 26.41 -4.61 5.29
C PHE A 132 25.58 -4.19 4.08
N GLU A 133 25.35 -2.90 3.96
CA GLU A 133 24.69 -2.24 2.86
C GLU A 133 25.60 -1.15 2.31
N LEU A 134 25.71 -1.05 1.01
CA LEU A 134 26.38 0.05 0.34
C LEU A 134 25.37 0.72 -0.60
N SER A 135 25.16 2.01 -0.39
CA SER A 135 24.30 2.81 -1.25
C SER A 135 25.08 4.01 -1.76
N GLY A 136 24.86 4.33 -3.03
CA GLY A 136 25.49 5.47 -3.70
C GLY A 136 24.44 6.28 -4.45
N LYS A 137 24.54 7.61 -4.36
CA LYS A 137 23.70 8.56 -5.07
C LYS A 137 24.56 9.54 -5.82
N GLY A 138 24.23 9.79 -7.08
CA GLY A 138 24.96 10.74 -7.90
C GLY A 138 24.04 11.45 -8.87
N HIS A 139 24.51 12.58 -9.36
CA HIS A 139 23.75 13.42 -10.32
C HIS A 139 24.49 13.50 -11.64
N PRO A 140 24.31 12.55 -12.58
CA PRO A 140 24.99 12.55 -13.88
C PRO A 140 24.76 13.84 -14.69
N THR A 141 23.58 14.42 -14.57
CA THR A 141 23.23 15.75 -15.07
C THR A 141 22.50 16.56 -13.98
N GLN A 142 22.31 17.86 -14.17
CA GLN A 142 21.59 18.69 -13.18
C GLN A 142 20.14 18.25 -12.98
N GLY A 143 19.52 17.67 -14.02
CA GLY A 143 18.13 17.21 -13.98
C GLY A 143 17.96 15.74 -13.61
N THR A 144 19.03 14.94 -13.38
CA THR A 144 18.95 13.50 -13.21
C THR A 144 19.64 13.00 -11.95
N THR A 145 19.14 11.90 -11.40
CA THR A 145 19.71 11.19 -10.25
C THR A 145 19.94 9.74 -10.62
N LEU A 146 21.09 9.19 -10.22
CA LEU A 146 21.42 7.77 -10.25
C LEU A 146 21.59 7.28 -8.81
N ASP A 147 20.74 6.35 -8.39
CA ASP A 147 20.82 5.68 -7.10
C ASP A 147 21.26 4.22 -7.32
N LEU A 148 22.19 3.78 -6.52
CA LEU A 148 22.71 2.42 -6.52
C LEU A 148 22.62 1.84 -5.11
N THR A 149 22.27 0.58 -4.97
CA THR A 149 22.32 -0.11 -3.68
C THR A 149 22.76 -1.56 -3.85
N ILE A 150 23.57 -2.03 -2.91
CA ILE A 150 24.02 -3.41 -2.82
C ILE A 150 23.59 -3.92 -1.44
N ASN A 151 22.92 -5.08 -1.44
CA ASN A 151 22.42 -5.76 -0.24
C ASN A 151 21.64 -4.82 0.70
N PRO A 152 20.60 -4.10 0.19
CA PRO A 152 19.85 -3.16 1.01
C PRO A 152 19.16 -3.87 2.16
N ASP A 153 19.31 -3.32 3.38
CA ASP A 153 18.62 -3.82 4.56
C ASP A 153 17.39 -2.97 4.89
N PHE A 154 16.22 -3.57 4.77
CA PHE A 154 14.94 -2.94 5.09
C PHE A 154 14.44 -3.24 6.51
N GLY A 155 15.28 -3.75 7.39
CA GLY A 155 14.93 -4.07 8.77
C GLY A 155 14.48 -2.88 9.62
N LEU A 156 14.72 -1.64 9.17
CA LEU A 156 14.25 -0.40 9.80
C LEU A 156 12.80 -0.05 9.45
N VAL A 157 12.26 -0.67 8.42
CA VAL A 157 10.92 -0.34 7.94
C VAL A 157 9.88 -0.84 8.95
N GLU A 158 9.02 0.07 9.42
CA GLU A 158 7.87 -0.31 10.25
C GLU A 158 7.06 -1.40 9.56
N ALA A 159 6.77 -2.48 10.27
CA ALA A 159 5.93 -3.56 9.76
C ALA A 159 4.56 -3.04 9.33
N ASP A 160 4.00 -3.64 8.29
CA ASP A 160 2.65 -3.31 7.88
C ASP A 160 1.64 -3.70 8.96
N GLN A 161 0.62 -2.89 9.13
CA GLN A 161 -0.42 -3.15 10.12
C GLN A 161 -1.15 -4.47 9.81
N VAL A 162 -1.33 -5.28 10.84
CA VAL A 162 -2.18 -6.48 10.73
C VAL A 162 -3.62 -6.04 10.60
N ILE A 163 -4.26 -6.43 9.51
CA ILE A 163 -5.67 -6.16 9.24
C ILE A 163 -6.41 -7.47 8.95
N LEU A 164 -7.68 -7.51 9.28
CA LEU A 164 -8.55 -8.63 8.90
C LEU A 164 -9.11 -8.39 7.50
N ASN A 165 -8.57 -9.08 6.51
CA ASN A 165 -9.08 -9.04 5.14
C ASN A 165 -10.16 -10.11 4.95
N LEU A 166 -11.42 -9.69 4.83
CA LEU A 166 -12.56 -10.57 4.54
C LEU A 166 -12.88 -10.65 3.04
N SER A 167 -12.12 -9.95 2.20
CA SER A 167 -12.31 -9.95 0.74
C SER A 167 -11.40 -10.96 0.05
N ASN A 168 -11.69 -11.26 -1.21
CA ASN A 168 -10.86 -12.09 -2.08
C ASN A 168 -9.78 -11.29 -2.83
N TYR A 169 -9.64 -10.00 -2.51
CA TYR A 169 -8.67 -9.10 -3.11
C TYR A 169 -7.40 -9.01 -2.27
N GLU A 170 -6.28 -8.82 -2.94
CA GLU A 170 -5.01 -8.52 -2.28
C GLU A 170 -5.08 -7.13 -1.62
N VAL A 171 -4.47 -7.01 -0.43
CA VAL A 171 -4.36 -5.72 0.24
C VAL A 171 -3.21 -4.92 -0.36
N PHE A 172 -3.49 -3.69 -0.77
CA PHE A 172 -2.44 -2.76 -1.20
C PHE A 172 -1.76 -2.13 0.01
N TYR A 173 -0.44 -2.23 0.06
CA TYR A 173 0.39 -1.55 1.06
C TYR A 173 1.27 -0.50 0.39
N PRO A 174 1.34 0.73 0.90
CA PRO A 174 2.25 1.74 0.36
C PRO A 174 3.70 1.30 0.53
N GLU A 175 4.59 1.78 -0.34
CA GLU A 175 6.03 1.55 -0.20
C GLU A 175 6.55 2.28 1.05
N LYS A 176 7.52 1.69 1.71
CA LYS A 176 8.18 2.25 2.90
C LYS A 176 9.72 2.14 2.82
N ARG A 177 10.24 1.44 1.83
CA ARG A 177 11.70 1.22 1.66
C ARG A 177 12.35 2.43 1.00
N PRO A 178 13.33 3.11 1.65
CA PRO A 178 13.87 4.39 1.21
C PRO A 178 14.34 4.41 -0.25
N PHE A 179 15.05 3.36 -0.70
CA PHE A 179 15.52 3.27 -2.10
C PHE A 179 14.37 3.36 -3.12
N PHE A 180 13.21 2.79 -2.82
CA PHE A 180 12.07 2.77 -3.73
C PHE A 180 11.11 3.96 -3.56
N LEU A 181 11.17 4.69 -2.44
CA LEU A 181 10.36 5.88 -2.19
C LEU A 181 10.82 7.06 -3.07
N GLU A 182 12.11 7.30 -3.15
CA GLU A 182 12.62 8.43 -3.91
C GLU A 182 12.33 8.29 -5.42
N GLY A 183 11.77 9.33 -6.01
CA GLY A 183 11.42 9.36 -7.43
C GLY A 183 10.20 8.50 -7.80
N GLN A 184 9.38 8.12 -6.82
CA GLN A 184 8.19 7.28 -7.02
C GLN A 184 7.16 7.93 -7.95
N ASP A 185 7.10 9.26 -7.97
CA ASP A 185 6.29 10.06 -8.90
C ASP A 185 6.58 9.76 -10.38
N THR A 186 7.83 9.43 -10.71
CA THR A 186 8.25 9.06 -12.08
C THR A 186 7.48 7.85 -12.60
N TRP A 187 7.20 6.88 -11.74
CA TRP A 187 6.56 5.60 -12.08
C TRP A 187 5.03 5.65 -12.04
N SER A 188 4.46 6.75 -11.54
CA SER A 188 3.02 6.89 -11.38
C SER A 188 2.28 6.86 -12.72
N THR A 189 1.30 5.97 -12.82
CA THR A 189 0.40 5.80 -13.97
C THR A 189 -1.03 5.62 -13.51
N PRO A 190 -2.06 5.87 -14.35
CA PRO A 190 -3.47 5.71 -13.97
C PRO A 190 -3.82 4.32 -13.39
N ARG A 191 -3.23 3.27 -13.93
CA ARG A 191 -3.27 1.91 -13.36
C ARG A 191 -1.87 1.57 -12.87
N SER A 192 -1.75 0.96 -11.70
CA SER A 192 -0.46 0.63 -11.05
C SER A 192 0.28 -0.49 -11.79
N VAL A 193 0.81 -0.22 -12.99
CA VAL A 193 1.59 -1.19 -13.79
C VAL A 193 2.96 -1.46 -13.17
N PHE A 194 3.44 -0.56 -12.33
CA PHE A 194 4.60 -0.78 -11.48
C PHE A 194 4.26 -0.56 -10.01
N TYR A 195 4.54 -1.58 -9.20
CA TYR A 195 4.36 -1.62 -7.76
C TYR A 195 5.64 -2.19 -7.13
N THR A 196 6.43 -1.33 -6.55
CA THR A 196 7.79 -1.61 -6.04
C THR A 196 7.84 -2.76 -5.04
N ARG A 197 6.76 -2.96 -4.26
CA ARG A 197 6.65 -4.04 -3.28
C ARG A 197 6.67 -5.45 -3.87
N ARG A 198 6.56 -5.61 -5.19
CA ARG A 198 6.77 -6.90 -5.87
C ARG A 198 8.23 -7.33 -5.85
N ILE A 199 9.17 -6.38 -5.88
CA ILE A 199 10.60 -6.66 -5.83
C ILE A 199 10.98 -7.09 -4.42
N GLY A 200 11.46 -8.33 -4.26
CA GLY A 200 11.79 -8.92 -2.98
C GLY A 200 10.57 -9.28 -2.11
N ALA A 201 9.38 -9.39 -2.69
CA ALA A 201 8.19 -9.84 -1.96
C ALA A 201 8.37 -11.26 -1.40
N ARG A 202 7.55 -11.59 -0.40
CA ARG A 202 7.43 -12.99 0.03
C ARG A 202 6.79 -13.81 -1.11
N PRO A 203 7.44 -14.89 -1.57
CA PRO A 203 6.83 -15.77 -2.56
C PRO A 203 5.60 -16.50 -2.01
N ALA A 204 4.78 -17.03 -2.89
CA ALA A 204 3.67 -17.91 -2.52
C ALA A 204 4.20 -19.16 -1.79
N ASP A 205 3.40 -19.69 -0.88
CA ASP A 205 3.75 -20.95 -0.23
C ASP A 205 3.81 -22.07 -1.29
N PRO A 206 4.76 -23.00 -1.17
CA PRO A 206 4.91 -24.09 -2.13
C PRO A 206 3.71 -25.01 -2.12
N VAL A 207 3.37 -25.57 -3.28
CA VAL A 207 2.40 -26.66 -3.38
C VAL A 207 3.00 -27.89 -2.71
N LEU A 208 2.34 -28.40 -1.68
CA LEU A 208 2.76 -29.58 -0.93
C LEU A 208 2.12 -30.83 -1.51
N ALA A 209 2.92 -31.89 -1.68
CA ALA A 209 2.42 -33.22 -2.00
C ALA A 209 1.77 -33.87 -0.78
N SER A 210 1.03 -35.00 -1.00
CA SER A 210 0.45 -35.77 0.11
C SER A 210 1.55 -36.28 1.05
N GLY A 211 1.42 -35.97 2.34
CA GLY A 211 2.41 -36.32 3.37
C GLY A 211 3.56 -35.32 3.55
N GLU A 212 3.60 -34.26 2.75
CA GLU A 212 4.52 -33.15 2.97
C GLU A 212 3.94 -32.09 3.91
N SER A 213 4.81 -31.43 4.64
CA SER A 213 4.48 -30.27 5.47
C SER A 213 5.55 -29.19 5.37
N LEU A 214 5.16 -27.93 5.60
CA LEU A 214 6.08 -26.81 5.64
C LEU A 214 6.78 -26.77 7.00
N GLY A 215 8.11 -26.85 7.02
CA GLY A 215 8.91 -26.79 8.25
C GLY A 215 9.02 -25.38 8.80
N ASP A 216 9.32 -24.41 7.95
CA ASP A 216 9.49 -23.00 8.31
C ASP A 216 8.63 -22.11 7.41
N ASN A 217 8.21 -20.94 7.92
CA ASN A 217 7.56 -19.93 7.09
C ASN A 217 8.56 -19.37 6.08
N VAL A 218 8.15 -19.27 4.82
CA VAL A 218 8.96 -18.60 3.78
C VAL A 218 9.03 -17.11 4.05
N GLY A 219 10.24 -16.55 4.06
CA GLY A 219 10.45 -15.10 4.19
C GLY A 219 10.41 -14.37 2.84
N PRO A 220 10.55 -13.03 2.83
CA PRO A 220 10.78 -12.25 1.63
C PRO A 220 12.07 -12.66 0.91
N SER A 221 12.10 -12.52 -0.43
CA SER A 221 13.31 -12.78 -1.23
C SER A 221 14.32 -11.65 -1.03
N ALA A 222 15.59 -12.00 -0.78
CA ALA A 222 16.66 -11.02 -0.54
C ALA A 222 16.95 -10.24 -1.83
N ILE A 223 17.05 -8.92 -1.75
CA ILE A 223 17.49 -8.07 -2.85
C ILE A 223 19.03 -7.98 -2.78
N TRP A 224 19.72 -8.51 -3.78
CA TRP A 224 21.18 -8.46 -3.82
C TRP A 224 21.70 -7.09 -4.24
N GLY A 225 20.96 -6.42 -5.14
CA GLY A 225 21.30 -5.08 -5.58
C GLY A 225 20.22 -4.47 -6.44
N ALA A 226 20.25 -3.14 -6.52
CA ALA A 226 19.38 -2.40 -7.40
C ALA A 226 20.06 -1.10 -7.88
N ALA A 227 19.67 -0.67 -9.08
CA ALA A 227 20.07 0.59 -9.68
C ALA A 227 18.83 1.33 -10.17
N LYS A 228 18.77 2.63 -9.93
CA LYS A 228 17.66 3.48 -10.33
C LYS A 228 18.17 4.80 -10.89
N PHE A 229 17.77 5.12 -12.10
CA PHE A 229 18.05 6.38 -12.77
C PHE A 229 16.74 7.10 -13.04
N VAL A 230 16.60 8.33 -12.58
CA VAL A 230 15.38 9.13 -12.76
C VAL A 230 15.72 10.60 -13.00
N GLY A 231 14.91 11.28 -13.79
CA GLY A 231 14.99 12.72 -13.90
C GLY A 231 14.57 13.30 -15.25
N ALA A 232 14.68 14.62 -15.34
CA ALA A 232 14.40 15.37 -16.54
C ALA A 232 15.63 15.35 -17.46
N THR A 233 15.42 14.95 -18.72
CA THR A 233 16.44 14.99 -19.77
C THR A 233 16.34 16.26 -20.63
N SER A 234 15.20 16.95 -20.53
CA SER A 234 14.95 18.26 -21.11
C SER A 234 13.78 18.91 -20.39
N PRO A 235 13.49 20.21 -20.62
CA PRO A 235 12.30 20.87 -20.04
C PRO A 235 10.98 20.20 -20.38
N ARG A 236 10.95 19.33 -21.40
CA ARG A 236 9.74 18.64 -21.87
C ARG A 236 9.80 17.13 -21.78
N SER A 237 10.92 16.56 -21.35
CA SER A 237 11.07 15.11 -21.28
C SER A 237 11.71 14.65 -19.98
N SER A 238 11.20 13.56 -19.43
CA SER A 238 11.78 12.87 -18.28
C SER A 238 11.85 11.37 -18.55
N VAL A 239 12.84 10.74 -17.94
CA VAL A 239 13.06 9.29 -18.05
C VAL A 239 13.25 8.68 -16.67
N GLY A 240 12.91 7.39 -16.57
CA GLY A 240 13.19 6.56 -15.43
C GLY A 240 13.65 5.18 -15.92
N ALA A 241 14.66 4.63 -15.27
CA ALA A 241 15.10 3.25 -15.44
C ALA A 241 15.38 2.66 -14.06
N LEU A 242 14.89 1.46 -13.80
CA LEU A 242 15.16 0.73 -12.58
C LEU A 242 15.49 -0.72 -12.95
N SER A 243 16.56 -1.23 -12.33
CA SER A 243 16.92 -2.65 -12.40
C SER A 243 17.18 -3.16 -11.00
N ALA A 244 16.68 -4.35 -10.67
CA ALA A 244 16.91 -4.99 -9.37
C ALA A 244 17.11 -6.49 -9.56
N ILE A 245 17.93 -7.08 -8.68
CA ILE A 245 18.22 -8.52 -8.68
C ILE A 245 17.87 -9.07 -7.30
N THR A 246 17.03 -10.11 -7.26
CA THR A 246 16.71 -10.87 -6.04
C THR A 246 17.37 -12.24 -6.07
N GLY A 247 17.84 -12.67 -4.90
CA GLY A 247 18.41 -14.00 -4.74
C GLY A 247 17.35 -15.08 -4.72
N GLU A 248 17.78 -16.31 -4.95
CA GLU A 248 16.96 -17.51 -4.83
C GLU A 248 16.40 -17.66 -3.40
N ASN A 249 15.11 -17.99 -3.28
CA ASN A 249 14.45 -18.26 -2.01
C ASN A 249 14.00 -19.72 -1.94
N THR A 250 14.16 -20.33 -0.76
CA THR A 250 13.86 -21.74 -0.54
C THR A 250 12.93 -21.95 0.65
N ALA A 251 12.04 -22.95 0.52
CA ALA A 251 11.22 -23.46 1.62
C ALA A 251 11.80 -24.76 2.18
N ALA A 252 11.74 -24.94 3.50
CA ALA A 252 12.00 -26.21 4.16
C ALA A 252 10.76 -27.09 4.06
N ILE A 253 10.81 -28.17 3.31
CA ILE A 253 9.73 -29.13 3.16
C ILE A 253 10.07 -30.40 3.92
N THR A 254 9.19 -30.82 4.78
CA THR A 254 9.31 -32.03 5.60
C THR A 254 8.38 -33.12 5.12
N SER A 255 8.91 -34.31 4.94
CA SER A 255 8.15 -35.51 4.61
C SER A 255 8.65 -36.69 5.45
N ARG A 256 7.91 -37.81 5.47
CA ARG A 256 8.39 -39.05 6.06
C ARG A 256 8.96 -39.94 4.97
N ASP A 257 10.14 -40.51 5.27
CA ASP A 257 10.73 -41.57 4.41
C ASP A 257 9.79 -42.77 4.38
N PRO A 258 9.32 -43.22 3.21
CA PRO A 258 8.44 -44.38 3.12
C PRO A 258 9.06 -45.70 3.65
N ALA A 259 10.40 -45.82 3.66
CA ALA A 259 11.13 -47.01 4.07
C ALA A 259 11.44 -47.05 5.57
N THR A 260 11.85 -45.91 6.15
CA THR A 260 12.31 -45.85 7.55
C THR A 260 11.32 -45.12 8.47
N ASN A 261 10.31 -44.45 7.90
CA ASN A 261 9.38 -43.57 8.62
C ASN A 261 10.06 -42.36 9.32
N ASP A 262 11.33 -42.10 9.04
CA ASP A 262 12.07 -40.96 9.57
C ASP A 262 11.62 -39.64 8.92
N LEU A 263 11.75 -38.54 9.65
CA LEU A 263 11.47 -37.22 9.09
C LEU A 263 12.66 -36.77 8.24
N ILE A 264 12.40 -36.49 6.97
CA ILE A 264 13.35 -35.89 6.03
C ILE A 264 12.94 -34.44 5.77
N THR A 265 13.88 -33.51 5.90
CA THR A 265 13.68 -32.12 5.52
C THR A 265 14.55 -31.79 4.31
N VAL A 266 13.90 -31.37 3.23
CA VAL A 266 14.56 -30.92 1.99
C VAL A 266 14.30 -29.44 1.76
N ARG A 267 15.25 -28.75 1.12
CA ARG A 267 15.03 -27.38 0.64
C ARG A 267 14.48 -27.42 -0.78
N ARG A 268 13.34 -26.79 -1.00
CA ARG A 268 12.72 -26.62 -2.32
C ARG A 268 12.77 -25.15 -2.70
N ILE A 269 13.24 -24.84 -3.90
CA ILE A 269 13.21 -23.49 -4.45
C ILE A 269 11.75 -23.07 -4.62
N VAL A 270 11.37 -21.93 -4.07
CA VAL A 270 10.02 -21.35 -4.17
C VAL A 270 10.02 -20.05 -4.97
N ASP A 271 11.19 -19.39 -5.07
CA ASP A 271 11.39 -18.21 -5.89
C ASP A 271 12.81 -18.29 -6.49
N PRO A 272 12.96 -18.40 -7.79
CA PRO A 272 14.27 -18.46 -8.42
C PRO A 272 14.95 -17.08 -8.37
N LEU A 273 16.27 -17.04 -8.64
CA LEU A 273 16.96 -15.78 -8.89
C LEU A 273 16.20 -15.01 -9.95
N SER A 274 15.85 -13.76 -9.66
CA SER A 274 15.00 -12.95 -10.54
C SER A 274 15.62 -11.59 -10.81
N VAL A 275 15.47 -11.14 -12.06
CA VAL A 275 15.92 -9.81 -12.52
C VAL A 275 14.69 -9.01 -12.92
N TYR A 276 14.52 -7.87 -12.30
CA TYR A 276 13.43 -6.94 -12.54
C TYR A 276 13.93 -5.70 -13.26
N ASN A 277 13.25 -5.29 -14.33
CA ASN A 277 13.57 -4.10 -15.08
C ASN A 277 12.33 -3.26 -15.30
N VAL A 278 12.46 -1.95 -15.13
CA VAL A 278 11.40 -0.97 -15.37
C VAL A 278 11.98 0.20 -16.17
N LEU A 279 11.30 0.59 -17.23
CA LEU A 279 11.64 1.74 -18.05
C LEU A 279 10.44 2.68 -18.14
N ARG A 280 10.65 3.96 -17.97
CA ARG A 280 9.66 5.02 -18.08
C ARG A 280 10.19 6.14 -18.94
N ALA A 281 9.37 6.63 -19.87
CA ALA A 281 9.63 7.90 -20.55
C ALA A 281 8.36 8.74 -20.54
N ARG A 282 8.50 10.05 -20.33
CA ARG A 282 7.41 11.02 -20.40
C ARG A 282 7.81 12.19 -21.28
N TYR A 283 6.82 12.72 -21.99
CA TYR A 283 6.99 13.86 -22.87
C TYR A 283 5.82 14.84 -22.69
N LEU A 284 6.15 16.12 -22.57
CA LEU A 284 5.20 17.23 -22.45
C LEU A 284 5.11 17.95 -23.79
N PRO A 285 4.16 17.61 -24.67
CA PRO A 285 4.05 18.23 -26.00
C PRO A 285 3.68 19.71 -25.95
N GLY A 286 3.31 20.24 -24.79
CA GLY A 286 2.73 21.55 -24.60
C GLY A 286 1.20 21.48 -24.65
N LEU A 287 0.53 22.65 -24.66
CA LEU A 287 -0.94 22.76 -24.68
C LEU A 287 -1.65 21.97 -23.57
N GLY A 288 -0.98 21.79 -22.40
CA GLY A 288 -1.51 21.05 -21.26
C GLY A 288 -1.46 19.53 -21.41
N GLY A 289 -0.74 19.02 -22.42
CA GLY A 289 -0.57 17.59 -22.66
C GLY A 289 0.59 16.97 -21.89
N ASP A 290 0.44 15.68 -21.54
CA ASP A 290 1.43 14.81 -20.93
C ASP A 290 1.26 13.42 -21.57
N LEU A 291 2.31 12.86 -22.13
CA LEU A 291 2.32 11.53 -22.74
C LEU A 291 3.39 10.69 -22.09
N GLY A 292 3.10 9.40 -21.86
CA GLY A 292 4.03 8.51 -21.22
C GLY A 292 4.03 7.09 -21.80
N ILE A 293 5.15 6.42 -21.61
CA ILE A 293 5.31 4.99 -21.87
C ILE A 293 6.03 4.36 -20.67
N LEU A 294 5.54 3.21 -20.20
CA LEU A 294 6.13 2.42 -19.13
C LEU A 294 6.26 0.97 -19.61
N ALA A 295 7.43 0.40 -19.43
CA ALA A 295 7.68 -1.03 -19.69
C ALA A 295 8.21 -1.69 -18.42
N THR A 296 7.74 -2.90 -18.11
CA THR A 296 8.23 -3.72 -17.00
C THR A 296 8.59 -5.12 -17.49
N ALA A 297 9.63 -5.71 -16.90
CA ALA A 297 10.07 -7.07 -17.17
C ALA A 297 10.51 -7.74 -15.87
N ALA A 298 9.97 -8.92 -15.58
CA ALA A 298 10.41 -9.81 -14.52
C ALA A 298 10.92 -11.10 -15.16
N ASN A 299 12.24 -11.30 -15.13
CA ASN A 299 12.91 -12.44 -15.72
C ASN A 299 13.42 -13.38 -14.62
N ARG A 300 13.11 -14.67 -14.73
CA ARG A 300 13.48 -15.69 -13.76
C ARG A 300 14.60 -16.56 -14.31
N VAL A 301 15.70 -16.66 -13.56
CA VAL A 301 16.85 -17.50 -13.94
C VAL A 301 16.62 -18.88 -13.34
N GLU A 302 16.16 -19.80 -14.17
CA GLU A 302 15.89 -21.18 -13.77
C GLU A 302 17.15 -22.02 -13.78
N ARG A 303 17.28 -22.88 -12.77
CA ARG A 303 18.31 -23.92 -12.75
C ARG A 303 17.69 -25.24 -13.18
N SER A 304 18.49 -26.10 -13.79
CA SER A 304 18.08 -27.47 -14.15
C SER A 304 17.45 -28.20 -12.95
N GLY A 305 16.23 -28.71 -13.09
CA GLY A 305 15.48 -29.43 -12.05
C GLY A 305 14.59 -28.54 -11.19
N THR A 306 14.49 -27.23 -11.42
CA THR A 306 13.50 -26.36 -10.79
C THR A 306 12.18 -26.37 -11.56
N GLN A 307 11.10 -26.06 -10.85
CA GLN A 307 9.79 -25.84 -11.50
C GLN A 307 9.91 -24.61 -12.37
N GLN A 308 9.52 -24.74 -13.64
CA GLN A 308 9.56 -23.60 -14.57
C GLN A 308 8.59 -22.50 -14.14
N GLY A 309 9.12 -21.33 -13.87
CA GLY A 309 8.36 -20.10 -13.64
C GLY A 309 8.04 -19.40 -14.96
N ASN A 310 7.13 -18.44 -14.94
CA ASN A 310 6.88 -17.59 -16.10
C ASN A 310 7.72 -16.32 -16.01
N ASP A 311 8.37 -15.94 -17.09
CA ASP A 311 8.79 -14.55 -17.29
C ASP A 311 7.55 -13.68 -17.54
N ALA A 312 7.57 -12.43 -17.06
CA ALA A 312 6.42 -11.55 -17.19
C ALA A 312 6.84 -10.17 -17.72
N TYR A 313 6.10 -9.71 -18.69
CA TYR A 313 6.32 -8.43 -19.35
C TYR A 313 5.03 -7.62 -19.36
N ALA A 314 5.15 -6.30 -19.15
CA ALA A 314 4.04 -5.39 -19.40
C ALA A 314 4.53 -4.12 -20.08
N LEU A 315 3.68 -3.58 -20.96
CA LEU A 315 3.87 -2.33 -21.65
C LEU A 315 2.63 -1.48 -21.47
N ALA A 316 2.79 -0.25 -21.01
CA ALA A 316 1.72 0.70 -20.86
C ALA A 316 2.05 2.00 -21.60
N THR A 317 1.03 2.61 -22.20
CA THR A 317 1.08 3.97 -22.71
C THR A 317 0.00 4.78 -22.02
N ASP A 318 0.32 5.96 -21.55
CA ASP A 318 -0.60 6.84 -20.86
C ASP A 318 -0.54 8.26 -21.41
N GLY A 319 -1.62 8.98 -21.22
CA GLY A 319 -1.68 10.37 -21.61
C GLY A 319 -2.68 11.13 -20.75
N ARG A 320 -2.40 12.41 -20.57
CA ARG A 320 -3.30 13.34 -19.89
C ARG A 320 -3.29 14.66 -20.64
N TRP A 321 -4.46 15.18 -20.85
CA TRP A 321 -4.66 16.53 -21.33
C TRP A 321 -5.40 17.34 -20.28
N ARG A 322 -5.01 18.61 -20.14
CA ARG A 322 -5.60 19.57 -19.21
C ARG A 322 -5.96 20.84 -19.99
N SER A 323 -7.17 21.33 -19.81
CA SER A 323 -7.59 22.60 -20.43
C SER A 323 -6.69 23.77 -19.97
N PRO A 324 -6.61 24.89 -20.72
CA PRO A 324 -5.83 26.06 -20.31
C PRO A 324 -6.21 26.62 -18.93
N SER A 325 -7.48 26.51 -18.55
CA SER A 325 -7.96 26.88 -17.20
C SER A 325 -7.68 25.83 -16.15
N ALA A 326 -7.11 24.67 -16.53
CA ALA A 326 -6.96 23.47 -15.72
C ALA A 326 -8.27 22.90 -15.12
N ASN A 327 -9.45 23.45 -15.49
CA ASN A 327 -10.73 23.00 -14.96
C ASN A 327 -11.16 21.65 -15.51
N TYR A 328 -10.75 21.31 -16.73
CA TYR A 328 -11.11 20.05 -17.39
C TYR A 328 -9.86 19.21 -17.64
N VAL A 329 -9.98 17.91 -17.36
CA VAL A 329 -8.92 16.93 -17.55
C VAL A 329 -9.48 15.72 -18.29
N VAL A 330 -8.73 15.22 -19.26
CA VAL A 330 -8.94 13.90 -19.86
C VAL A 330 -7.65 13.12 -19.66
N ALA A 331 -7.72 11.94 -19.07
CA ALA A 331 -6.59 11.07 -18.84
C ALA A 331 -6.93 9.64 -19.24
N GLY A 332 -5.96 8.95 -19.84
CA GLY A 332 -6.16 7.57 -20.25
C GLY A 332 -4.87 6.77 -20.20
N GLN A 333 -5.03 5.45 -20.18
CA GLN A 333 -3.93 4.50 -20.25
C GLN A 333 -4.37 3.25 -20.98
N LEU A 334 -3.51 2.75 -21.83
CA LEU A 334 -3.58 1.40 -22.39
C LEU A 334 -2.44 0.56 -21.80
N VAL A 335 -2.72 -0.68 -21.49
CA VAL A 335 -1.73 -1.63 -20.97
C VAL A 335 -1.84 -2.96 -21.70
N SER A 336 -0.69 -3.57 -21.99
CA SER A 336 -0.58 -4.93 -22.50
C SER A 336 0.30 -5.73 -21.55
N SER A 337 -0.02 -7.00 -21.34
CA SER A 337 0.81 -7.94 -20.58
C SER A 337 1.03 -9.22 -21.36
N LEU A 338 2.16 -9.89 -21.06
CA LEU A 338 2.57 -11.15 -21.68
C LEU A 338 3.31 -12.00 -20.64
N LEU A 339 2.86 -13.23 -20.42
CA LEU A 339 3.65 -14.27 -19.77
C LEU A 339 4.44 -15.05 -20.82
N ALA A 340 5.70 -15.33 -20.54
CA ALA A 340 6.55 -16.11 -21.43
C ALA A 340 7.11 -17.32 -20.68
N GLY A 341 7.09 -18.49 -21.34
CA GLY A 341 7.54 -19.74 -20.74
C GLY A 341 6.66 -20.23 -19.57
N GLY A 342 7.01 -21.37 -19.01
CA GLY A 342 6.34 -21.96 -17.87
C GLY A 342 4.91 -22.47 -18.13
N PRO A 343 4.25 -22.98 -17.09
CA PRO A 343 2.87 -23.46 -17.18
C PRO A 343 1.83 -22.32 -17.16
N PRO A 344 0.58 -22.60 -17.58
CA PRO A 344 -0.54 -21.68 -17.33
C PRO A 344 -0.62 -21.30 -15.85
N ARG A 345 -0.95 -20.04 -15.58
CA ARG A 345 -1.02 -19.50 -14.21
C ARG A 345 -2.47 -19.52 -13.71
N PRO A 346 -2.81 -20.42 -12.76
CA PRO A 346 -4.16 -20.51 -12.21
C PRO A 346 -4.61 -19.20 -11.54
N GLN A 347 -5.88 -18.86 -11.71
CA GLN A 347 -6.49 -17.65 -11.14
C GLN A 347 -7.77 -17.99 -10.39
N LYS A 348 -8.09 -17.18 -9.37
CA LYS A 348 -9.29 -17.38 -8.54
C LYS A 348 -10.60 -17.27 -9.31
N ASP A 349 -10.63 -16.54 -10.42
CA ASP A 349 -11.80 -16.45 -11.32
C ASP A 349 -11.94 -17.65 -12.26
N GLY A 350 -11.10 -18.67 -12.10
CA GLY A 350 -11.11 -19.90 -12.89
C GLY A 350 -10.66 -19.75 -14.33
N ILE A 351 -10.10 -18.61 -14.70
CA ILE A 351 -9.54 -18.39 -16.04
C ILE A 351 -8.04 -18.29 -15.91
N ASP A 352 -7.34 -19.35 -16.27
CA ASP A 352 -5.89 -19.39 -16.22
C ASP A 352 -5.29 -18.38 -17.21
N VAL A 353 -4.15 -17.80 -16.84
CA VAL A 353 -3.39 -16.91 -17.74
C VAL A 353 -2.42 -17.78 -18.53
N GLU A 354 -2.61 -17.82 -19.84
CA GLU A 354 -1.86 -18.66 -20.76
C GLU A 354 -0.55 -17.99 -21.20
N PRO A 355 0.60 -18.68 -21.08
CA PRO A 355 1.86 -18.19 -21.62
C PRO A 355 1.82 -17.99 -23.15
N GLY A 356 2.55 -16.98 -23.64
CA GLY A 356 2.63 -16.65 -25.07
C GLY A 356 1.43 -15.90 -25.63
N ARG A 357 0.41 -15.62 -24.81
CA ARG A 357 -0.80 -14.91 -25.22
C ARG A 357 -0.77 -13.47 -24.69
N PRO A 358 -0.61 -12.45 -25.55
CA PRO A 358 -0.71 -11.06 -25.12
C PRO A 358 -2.15 -10.72 -24.71
N ALA A 359 -2.28 -9.90 -23.69
CA ALA A 359 -3.56 -9.43 -23.17
C ALA A 359 -3.55 -7.92 -23.01
N PHE A 360 -4.73 -7.31 -23.03
CA PHE A 360 -4.88 -5.87 -23.08
C PHE A 360 -5.86 -5.37 -22.02
N GLY A 361 -5.67 -4.12 -21.62
CA GLY A 361 -6.59 -3.40 -20.77
C GLY A 361 -6.35 -1.91 -20.88
N GLY A 362 -7.20 -1.15 -20.23
CA GLY A 362 -7.04 0.30 -20.23
C GLY A 362 -8.04 1.01 -19.34
N THR A 363 -7.85 2.30 -19.20
CA THR A 363 -8.77 3.19 -18.51
C THR A 363 -8.82 4.54 -19.23
N LEU A 364 -9.97 5.17 -19.20
CA LEU A 364 -10.20 6.52 -19.71
C LEU A 364 -11.03 7.26 -18.67
N THR A 365 -10.58 8.47 -18.30
CA THR A 365 -11.27 9.34 -17.35
C THR A 365 -11.42 10.73 -17.96
N ALA A 366 -12.61 11.30 -17.89
CA ALA A 366 -12.86 12.69 -18.19
C ALA A 366 -13.43 13.37 -16.94
N ALA A 367 -12.87 14.51 -16.54
CA ALA A 367 -13.26 15.18 -15.31
C ALA A 367 -13.29 16.70 -15.46
N LYS A 368 -14.24 17.31 -14.79
CA LYS A 368 -14.24 18.72 -14.41
C LYS A 368 -13.78 18.80 -12.95
N GLN A 369 -12.55 19.26 -12.72
CA GLN A 369 -11.91 19.29 -11.39
C GLN A 369 -11.75 20.68 -10.79
N GLY A 370 -12.11 21.73 -11.53
CA GLY A 370 -12.01 23.12 -11.08
C GLY A 370 -13.35 23.85 -11.14
N GLY A 371 -13.39 25.02 -10.48
CA GLY A 371 -14.57 25.87 -10.32
C GLY A 371 -15.14 25.80 -8.89
N ASP A 372 -16.01 26.76 -8.55
CA ASP A 372 -16.41 26.98 -7.15
C ASP A 372 -17.47 25.99 -6.66
N HIS A 373 -18.30 25.45 -7.54
CA HIS A 373 -19.45 24.65 -7.14
C HIS A 373 -19.44 23.24 -7.73
N TRP A 374 -19.54 23.08 -9.05
CA TRP A 374 -19.79 21.79 -9.67
C TRP A 374 -18.50 21.14 -10.17
N LEU A 375 -18.26 19.91 -9.67
CA LEU A 375 -17.23 19.00 -10.15
C LEU A 375 -17.91 17.73 -10.64
N ALA A 376 -17.30 17.06 -11.62
CA ALA A 376 -17.83 15.80 -12.13
C ALA A 376 -16.69 14.93 -12.67
N SER A 377 -16.84 13.62 -12.60
CA SER A 377 -15.95 12.70 -13.31
C SER A 377 -16.72 11.54 -13.95
N LEU A 378 -16.18 11.05 -15.05
CA LEU A 378 -16.61 9.84 -15.73
C LEU A 378 -15.37 9.01 -16.02
N SER A 379 -15.38 7.75 -15.61
CA SER A 379 -14.27 6.83 -15.84
C SER A 379 -14.80 5.49 -16.38
N GLN A 380 -14.09 4.95 -17.37
CA GLN A 380 -14.30 3.61 -17.90
C GLN A 380 -12.99 2.85 -17.82
N SER A 381 -13.02 1.65 -17.24
CA SER A 381 -11.88 0.73 -17.17
C SER A 381 -12.26 -0.62 -17.77
N LEU A 382 -11.32 -1.23 -18.47
CA LEU A 382 -11.49 -2.54 -19.11
C LEU A 382 -10.26 -3.41 -18.85
N SER A 383 -10.44 -4.68 -18.50
CA SER A 383 -9.36 -5.65 -18.32
C SER A 383 -9.72 -6.95 -19.05
N ASP A 384 -8.88 -7.36 -20.00
CA ASP A 384 -8.99 -8.65 -20.68
C ASP A 384 -8.97 -9.82 -19.68
N ARG A 385 -9.49 -10.96 -20.10
CA ARG A 385 -9.48 -12.23 -19.34
C ARG A 385 -8.10 -12.78 -19.08
N GLN A 386 -7.11 -12.43 -19.90
CA GLN A 386 -5.73 -12.89 -19.82
C GLN A 386 -4.77 -11.81 -19.26
N LEU A 387 -5.28 -10.61 -18.94
CA LEU A 387 -4.44 -9.52 -18.45
C LEU A 387 -3.87 -9.86 -17.07
N ASP A 388 -2.55 -9.91 -16.96
CA ASP A 388 -1.85 -10.09 -15.70
C ASP A 388 -0.49 -9.38 -15.76
N TYR A 389 -0.31 -8.36 -14.92
CA TYR A 389 0.96 -7.65 -14.73
C TYR A 389 1.37 -7.62 -13.25
N ASN A 390 0.86 -8.57 -12.43
CA ASN A 390 1.11 -8.62 -11.00
C ASN A 390 2.53 -9.03 -10.61
N ASP A 391 3.37 -9.46 -11.55
CA ASP A 391 4.79 -9.74 -11.27
C ASP A 391 5.57 -8.48 -10.87
N LEU A 392 5.22 -7.31 -11.41
CA LEU A 392 5.79 -6.01 -11.06
C LEU A 392 4.73 -4.92 -10.81
N GLY A 393 3.46 -5.19 -11.05
CA GLY A 393 2.36 -4.25 -10.87
C GLY A 393 1.37 -4.66 -9.80
N TYR A 394 0.28 -3.90 -9.71
CA TYR A 394 -0.86 -4.20 -8.87
C TYR A 394 -2.15 -4.12 -9.70
N LEU A 395 -2.68 -5.29 -10.04
CA LEU A 395 -3.97 -5.50 -10.69
C LEU A 395 -4.88 -6.22 -9.70
N ASP A 396 -5.90 -5.54 -9.22
CA ASP A 396 -6.89 -6.10 -8.29
C ASP A 396 -7.73 -7.19 -8.95
N ARG A 397 -8.08 -6.98 -10.23
CA ARG A 397 -8.93 -7.88 -11.00
C ARG A 397 -8.66 -7.78 -12.49
N LYS A 398 -8.69 -8.93 -13.17
CA LYS A 398 -8.80 -9.10 -14.62
C LYS A 398 -10.23 -9.51 -15.00
N ASN A 399 -10.52 -9.66 -16.27
CA ASN A 399 -11.83 -10.10 -16.78
C ASN A 399 -12.97 -9.19 -16.29
N ASP A 400 -12.84 -7.89 -16.44
CA ASP A 400 -13.87 -6.97 -16.03
C ASP A 400 -13.98 -5.70 -16.88
N ALA A 401 -15.15 -5.11 -16.84
CA ALA A 401 -15.45 -3.76 -17.28
C ALA A 401 -16.06 -2.99 -16.12
N LEU A 402 -15.45 -1.86 -15.73
CA LEU A 402 -15.89 -0.98 -14.65
C LEU A 402 -16.22 0.40 -15.23
N SER A 403 -17.46 0.83 -15.05
CA SER A 403 -17.92 2.19 -15.32
C SER A 403 -18.15 2.92 -14.00
N TYR A 404 -17.65 4.13 -13.90
CA TYR A 404 -17.79 4.98 -12.71
C TYR A 404 -18.16 6.40 -13.12
N ALA A 405 -19.09 7.03 -12.41
CA ALA A 405 -19.43 8.43 -12.56
C ALA A 405 -19.67 9.07 -11.20
N ASP A 406 -19.27 10.32 -11.03
CA ASP A 406 -19.61 11.13 -9.87
C ASP A 406 -19.95 12.56 -10.24
N LEU A 407 -20.80 13.18 -9.40
CA LEU A 407 -21.16 14.57 -9.44
C LEU A 407 -21.07 15.16 -8.04
N THR A 408 -20.26 16.20 -7.88
CA THR A 408 -20.06 16.90 -6.61
C THR A 408 -20.57 18.34 -6.72
N TYR A 409 -21.38 18.74 -5.75
CA TYR A 409 -21.66 20.14 -5.45
C TYR A 409 -20.87 20.56 -4.20
N ARG A 410 -20.08 21.64 -4.29
CA ARG A 410 -19.31 22.16 -3.17
C ARG A 410 -19.51 23.65 -2.97
N THR A 411 -19.29 24.11 -1.74
CA THR A 411 -19.14 25.52 -1.43
C THR A 411 -17.71 25.76 -0.93
N VAL A 412 -17.02 26.75 -1.47
CA VAL A 412 -15.65 27.16 -1.07
C VAL A 412 -15.64 28.45 -0.28
N GLN A 413 -16.79 29.08 -0.10
CA GLN A 413 -17.01 30.26 0.73
C GLN A 413 -17.77 29.88 1.99
N PRO A 414 -17.51 30.56 3.12
CA PRO A 414 -18.26 30.33 4.35
C PRO A 414 -19.75 30.52 4.14
N TRP A 415 -20.51 29.55 4.61
CA TRP A 415 -21.97 29.58 4.58
C TRP A 415 -22.52 28.97 5.87
N TRP A 416 -23.50 29.62 6.51
CA TRP A 416 -24.01 29.26 7.82
C TRP A 416 -22.86 29.14 8.85
N LYS A 417 -22.70 27.97 9.50
CA LYS A 417 -21.62 27.67 10.46
C LYS A 417 -20.47 26.83 9.84
N THR A 418 -20.38 26.79 8.51
CA THR A 418 -19.35 26.04 7.79
C THR A 418 -18.41 26.98 7.06
N THR A 419 -17.16 26.57 6.90
CA THR A 419 -16.17 27.22 6.05
C THR A 419 -16.21 26.70 4.62
N ASP A 420 -16.55 25.42 4.47
CA ASP A 420 -16.70 24.72 3.21
C ASP A 420 -17.64 23.52 3.38
N THR A 421 -18.27 23.10 2.29
CA THR A 421 -19.08 21.89 2.22
C THR A 421 -18.90 21.20 0.88
N ALA A 422 -19.08 19.88 0.83
CA ALA A 422 -19.15 19.12 -0.40
C ALA A 422 -20.18 17.99 -0.29
N THR A 423 -21.00 17.83 -1.33
CA THR A 423 -21.93 16.70 -1.46
C THR A 423 -21.70 16.03 -2.79
N THR A 424 -21.38 14.73 -2.76
CA THR A 424 -21.03 13.91 -3.92
C THR A 424 -22.02 12.79 -4.08
N LEU A 425 -22.61 12.67 -5.26
CA LEU A 425 -23.32 11.48 -5.71
C LEU A 425 -22.40 10.69 -6.63
N ALA A 426 -22.19 9.41 -6.35
CA ALA A 426 -21.39 8.51 -7.18
C ALA A 426 -22.15 7.24 -7.51
N ILE A 427 -21.91 6.72 -8.71
CA ILE A 427 -22.43 5.44 -9.18
C ILE A 427 -21.31 4.63 -9.81
N SER A 428 -21.32 3.32 -9.59
CA SER A 428 -20.42 2.39 -10.30
C SER A 428 -21.18 1.15 -10.76
N HIS A 429 -20.77 0.64 -11.91
CA HIS A 429 -21.22 -0.61 -12.50
C HIS A 429 -20.00 -1.42 -12.93
N ARG A 430 -19.88 -2.66 -12.42
CA ARG A 430 -18.81 -3.60 -12.79
C ARG A 430 -19.42 -4.91 -13.24
N GLN A 431 -18.95 -5.41 -14.37
CA GLN A 431 -19.31 -6.73 -14.88
C GLN A 431 -18.09 -7.46 -15.43
N ALA A 432 -18.11 -8.78 -15.36
CA ALA A 432 -17.14 -9.60 -16.06
C ALA A 432 -17.43 -9.58 -17.57
N LEU A 433 -16.41 -9.82 -18.42
CA LEU A 433 -16.56 -9.80 -19.88
C LEU A 433 -17.46 -10.92 -20.43
N ASP A 434 -17.84 -11.87 -19.59
CA ASP A 434 -18.83 -12.91 -19.89
C ASP A 434 -20.24 -12.60 -19.35
N GLY A 435 -20.44 -11.36 -18.87
CA GLY A 435 -21.76 -10.84 -18.48
C GLY A 435 -22.14 -11.09 -17.00
N ILE A 436 -21.28 -11.71 -16.18
CA ILE A 436 -21.52 -11.83 -14.74
C ILE A 436 -21.50 -10.43 -14.12
N ARG A 437 -22.57 -10.04 -13.46
CA ARG A 437 -22.67 -8.77 -12.73
C ARG A 437 -21.89 -8.88 -11.43
N LEU A 438 -20.85 -8.04 -11.28
CA LEU A 438 -19.90 -8.06 -10.16
C LEU A 438 -20.14 -6.94 -9.14
N GLU A 439 -20.76 -5.82 -9.56
CA GLU A 439 -21.05 -4.69 -8.68
C GLU A 439 -22.03 -3.73 -9.35
N ASP A 440 -23.04 -3.29 -8.60
CA ASP A 440 -23.78 -2.06 -8.84
C ASP A 440 -23.83 -1.28 -7.53
N HIS A 441 -23.24 -0.11 -7.51
CA HIS A 441 -23.04 0.66 -6.28
C HIS A 441 -23.51 2.10 -6.46
N PHE A 442 -24.28 2.60 -5.49
CA PHE A 442 -24.73 3.99 -5.36
C PHE A 442 -24.21 4.55 -4.05
N ARG A 443 -23.66 5.74 -4.08
CA ARG A 443 -23.09 6.42 -2.92
C ARG A 443 -23.47 7.89 -2.90
N LEU A 444 -24.01 8.37 -1.78
CA LEU A 444 -24.22 9.78 -1.48
C LEU A 444 -23.37 10.13 -0.27
N SER A 445 -22.43 11.06 -0.45
CA SER A 445 -21.51 11.50 0.60
C SER A 445 -21.63 13.00 0.78
N THR A 446 -21.75 13.48 2.02
CA THR A 446 -21.69 14.91 2.33
C THR A 446 -20.62 15.16 3.40
N SER A 447 -19.87 16.24 3.26
CA SER A 447 -18.85 16.65 4.21
C SER A 447 -18.91 18.14 4.47
N ALA A 448 -18.48 18.55 5.66
CA ALA A 448 -18.40 19.95 6.06
C ALA A 448 -17.23 20.17 7.00
N THR A 449 -16.58 21.32 6.85
CA THR A 449 -15.69 21.89 7.85
C THR A 449 -16.44 23.04 8.55
N PHE A 450 -16.53 22.99 9.85
CA PHE A 450 -17.26 23.98 10.65
C PHE A 450 -16.36 25.14 11.08
N THR A 451 -16.98 26.30 11.37
CA THR A 451 -16.28 27.51 11.82
C THR A 451 -15.54 27.35 13.15
N ASN A 452 -15.86 26.30 13.95
CA ASN A 452 -15.12 25.89 15.14
C ASN A 452 -13.98 24.89 14.82
N PHE A 453 -13.68 24.68 13.54
CA PHE A 453 -12.63 23.78 13.01
C PHE A 453 -12.86 22.29 13.26
N TRP A 454 -14.08 21.90 13.59
CA TRP A 454 -14.46 20.50 13.52
C TRP A 454 -14.79 20.13 12.07
N GLY A 455 -14.45 18.90 11.69
CA GLY A 455 -14.87 18.31 10.43
C GLY A 455 -15.88 17.19 10.66
N ALA A 456 -16.82 17.00 9.72
CA ALA A 456 -17.70 15.85 9.71
C ALA A 456 -18.02 15.42 8.28
N SER A 457 -18.22 14.13 8.07
CA SER A 457 -18.80 13.59 6.84
C SER A 457 -19.78 12.48 7.15
N LEU A 458 -20.83 12.42 6.35
CA LEU A 458 -21.84 11.36 6.36
C LEU A 458 -21.93 10.78 4.96
N THR A 459 -21.85 9.46 4.84
CA THR A 459 -22.01 8.74 3.59
C THR A 459 -23.14 7.72 3.75
N ALA A 460 -24.04 7.67 2.79
CA ALA A 460 -25.02 6.60 2.63
C ALA A 460 -24.71 5.87 1.31
N TYR A 461 -24.84 4.54 1.31
CA TYR A 461 -24.55 3.75 0.13
C TYR A 461 -25.44 2.52 0.02
N TYR A 462 -25.59 2.05 -1.21
CA TYR A 462 -26.34 0.85 -1.55
C TYR A 462 -25.54 0.02 -2.56
N TYR A 463 -25.40 -1.27 -2.30
CA TYR A 463 -24.94 -2.27 -3.25
C TYR A 463 -26.11 -3.17 -3.64
N ALA A 464 -26.37 -3.30 -4.93
CA ALA A 464 -27.33 -4.27 -5.42
C ALA A 464 -26.81 -5.71 -5.25
N PRO A 465 -27.69 -6.72 -5.17
CA PRO A 465 -27.27 -8.12 -5.25
C PRO A 465 -26.42 -8.36 -6.49
N HIS A 466 -25.29 -9.04 -6.33
CA HIS A 466 -24.31 -9.26 -7.38
C HIS A 466 -23.63 -10.63 -7.19
N PHE A 467 -22.65 -10.98 -8.02
CA PHE A 467 -21.92 -12.23 -7.92
C PHE A 467 -20.43 -12.00 -7.65
N ASP A 468 -19.84 -12.88 -6.85
CA ASP A 468 -18.39 -13.00 -6.65
C ASP A 468 -17.90 -14.29 -7.30
N ASP A 469 -17.20 -14.22 -8.43
CA ASP A 469 -16.68 -15.35 -9.17
C ASP A 469 -15.29 -15.79 -8.69
N ARG A 470 -14.77 -15.18 -7.62
CA ARG A 470 -13.47 -15.48 -7.00
C ARG A 470 -13.60 -16.19 -5.65
N GLU A 471 -14.78 -16.16 -5.03
CA GLU A 471 -15.04 -16.72 -3.71
C GLU A 471 -14.71 -18.21 -3.66
N THR A 472 -15.12 -18.98 -4.68
CA THR A 472 -14.91 -20.43 -4.75
C THR A 472 -13.52 -20.83 -5.25
N GLY A 473 -12.72 -19.89 -5.71
CA GLY A 473 -11.36 -20.09 -6.22
C GLY A 473 -11.26 -20.83 -7.56
N ASN A 474 -12.38 -21.04 -8.26
CA ASN A 474 -12.44 -21.73 -9.56
C ASN A 474 -13.36 -21.06 -10.59
N GLY A 475 -13.80 -19.83 -10.31
CA GLY A 475 -14.67 -19.06 -11.21
C GLY A 475 -16.16 -19.38 -11.11
N THR A 476 -16.60 -20.33 -10.29
CA THR A 476 -18.03 -20.49 -9.97
C THR A 476 -18.46 -19.29 -9.14
N ALA A 477 -19.43 -18.54 -9.66
CA ALA A 477 -19.84 -17.28 -9.08
C ALA A 477 -20.87 -17.48 -7.96
N LEU A 478 -20.56 -17.03 -6.76
CA LEU A 478 -21.47 -17.03 -5.61
C LEU A 478 -22.22 -15.71 -5.55
N GLU A 479 -23.55 -15.77 -5.44
CA GLU A 479 -24.37 -14.59 -5.19
C GLU A 479 -23.99 -13.94 -3.87
N ARG A 480 -23.88 -12.61 -3.89
CA ARG A 480 -23.69 -11.76 -2.73
C ARG A 480 -24.98 -10.97 -2.49
N ALA A 481 -25.43 -10.94 -1.24
CA ALA A 481 -26.63 -10.21 -0.87
C ALA A 481 -26.45 -8.72 -1.13
N GLY A 482 -27.55 -8.06 -1.50
CA GLY A 482 -27.57 -6.60 -1.52
C GLY A 482 -27.41 -6.03 -0.11
N LEU A 483 -26.83 -4.85 -0.01
CA LEU A 483 -26.67 -4.17 1.27
C LEU A 483 -26.95 -2.67 1.18
N VAL A 484 -27.38 -2.10 2.30
CA VAL A 484 -27.47 -0.66 2.53
C VAL A 484 -26.62 -0.32 3.74
N GLY A 485 -25.88 0.76 3.65
CA GLY A 485 -25.01 1.16 4.73
C GLY A 485 -24.84 2.66 4.88
N THR A 486 -24.26 3.03 6.02
CA THR A 486 -23.90 4.41 6.34
C THR A 486 -22.51 4.45 6.97
N GLU A 487 -21.79 5.52 6.68
CA GLU A 487 -20.50 5.84 7.30
C GLU A 487 -20.56 7.24 7.90
N LEU A 488 -20.04 7.40 9.09
CA LEU A 488 -19.85 8.67 9.78
C LEU A 488 -18.37 8.86 10.04
N TRP A 489 -17.84 9.99 9.68
CA TRP A 489 -16.54 10.47 10.13
C TRP A 489 -16.70 11.81 10.84
N ALA A 490 -15.98 12.00 11.94
CA ALA A 490 -15.89 13.28 12.62
C ALA A 490 -14.48 13.49 13.17
N GLY A 491 -14.00 14.73 13.08
CA GLY A 491 -12.70 15.13 13.59
C GLY A 491 -12.78 16.41 14.40
N THR A 492 -11.97 16.50 15.45
CA THR A 492 -11.91 17.66 16.33
C THR A 492 -10.97 18.73 15.80
N ASP A 493 -11.00 19.90 16.41
CA ASP A 493 -10.06 21.00 16.15
C ASP A 493 -8.60 20.59 16.40
N SER A 494 -7.79 20.55 15.36
CA SER A 494 -6.38 20.10 15.38
C SER A 494 -5.42 21.00 16.19
N ARG A 495 -5.86 22.18 16.65
CA ARG A 495 -5.08 23.11 17.48
C ARG A 495 -4.99 22.70 18.94
N ARG A 496 -5.82 21.76 19.36
CA ARG A 496 -5.94 21.37 20.78
C ARG A 496 -4.83 20.40 21.19
N LEU A 497 -4.51 20.40 22.48
CA LEU A 497 -3.60 19.43 23.09
C LEU A 497 -4.05 17.98 22.81
N PHE A 498 -5.37 17.76 22.94
CA PHE A 498 -6.00 16.51 22.58
C PHE A 498 -6.79 16.72 21.29
N THR A 499 -6.48 15.92 20.29
CA THR A 499 -7.20 15.86 19.04
C THR A 499 -7.66 14.44 18.77
N GLY A 500 -8.75 14.29 18.06
CA GLY A 500 -9.27 12.96 17.75
C GLY A 500 -10.10 12.94 16.49
N THR A 501 -10.12 11.80 15.86
CA THR A 501 -11.06 11.45 14.80
C THR A 501 -11.79 10.18 15.17
N ILE A 502 -13.02 10.06 14.74
CA ILE A 502 -13.81 8.84 14.82
C ILE A 502 -14.37 8.53 13.44
N TRP A 503 -14.33 7.27 13.08
CA TRP A 503 -14.98 6.72 11.90
C TRP A 503 -15.85 5.54 12.32
N LEU A 504 -17.11 5.54 11.93
CA LEU A 504 -18.08 4.50 12.22
C LEU A 504 -18.76 4.08 10.93
N GLN A 505 -18.94 2.80 10.71
CA GLN A 505 -19.69 2.24 9.60
C GLN A 505 -20.70 1.23 10.12
N GLY A 506 -21.95 1.34 9.66
CA GLY A 506 -22.98 0.35 9.86
C GLY A 506 -23.57 -0.05 8.52
N GLN A 507 -23.74 -1.35 8.29
CA GLN A 507 -24.39 -1.86 7.09
C GLN A 507 -25.34 -3.01 7.41
N ARG A 508 -26.48 -3.02 6.73
CA ARG A 508 -27.47 -4.07 6.75
C ARG A 508 -27.39 -4.86 5.46
N LEU A 509 -27.15 -6.15 5.55
CA LEU A 509 -27.28 -7.13 4.47
C LEU A 509 -28.68 -7.75 4.54
N THR A 510 -29.11 -8.44 3.50
CA THR A 510 -30.39 -9.15 3.49
C THR A 510 -30.50 -10.11 4.68
N ASP A 511 -29.45 -10.86 4.97
CA ASP A 511 -29.41 -11.91 6.01
C ASP A 511 -28.48 -11.59 7.20
N GLY A 512 -28.02 -10.37 7.34
CA GLY A 512 -27.06 -10.04 8.37
C GLY A 512 -26.78 -8.56 8.52
N TRP A 513 -25.76 -8.24 9.28
CA TRP A 513 -25.33 -6.88 9.51
C TRP A 513 -23.83 -6.83 9.88
N GLN A 514 -23.24 -5.68 9.62
CA GLN A 514 -21.88 -5.38 10.02
C GLN A 514 -21.83 -4.01 10.67
N VAL A 515 -21.07 -3.91 11.76
CA VAL A 515 -20.71 -2.64 12.39
C VAL A 515 -19.20 -2.64 12.58
N GLN A 516 -18.56 -1.57 12.19
CA GLN A 516 -17.15 -1.36 12.45
C GLN A 516 -16.87 0.08 12.79
N GLY A 517 -15.79 0.30 13.53
CA GLY A 517 -15.36 1.63 13.89
C GLY A 517 -13.88 1.68 14.18
N ALA A 518 -13.32 2.87 13.99
CA ALA A 518 -11.97 3.21 14.36
C ALA A 518 -11.93 4.63 14.93
N ALA A 519 -11.00 4.88 15.82
CA ALA A 519 -10.71 6.23 16.29
C ALA A 519 -9.21 6.48 16.25
N THR A 520 -8.83 7.74 16.11
CA THR A 520 -7.48 8.22 16.34
C THR A 520 -7.56 9.21 17.48
N LEU A 521 -6.81 8.96 18.55
CA LEU A 521 -6.69 9.87 19.69
C LEU A 521 -5.23 10.31 19.75
N MET A 522 -4.97 11.59 19.60
CA MET A 522 -3.63 12.14 19.58
C MET A 522 -3.47 13.17 20.69
N MET A 523 -2.35 13.11 21.39
CA MET A 523 -1.94 14.09 22.39
C MET A 523 -0.57 14.65 22.04
N ARG A 524 -0.50 15.96 21.80
CA ARG A 524 0.75 16.70 21.62
C ARG A 524 1.12 17.38 22.92
N ALA A 525 1.70 16.61 23.86
CA ALA A 525 2.05 17.07 25.19
C ALA A 525 3.08 18.22 25.18
N SER A 526 3.94 18.26 24.16
CA SER A 526 4.88 19.35 23.89
C SER A 526 5.33 19.30 22.43
N SER A 527 6.17 20.24 21.99
CA SER A 527 6.83 20.16 20.68
C SER A 527 7.79 18.97 20.52
N ARG A 528 8.02 18.20 21.58
CA ARG A 528 8.93 17.06 21.59
C ARG A 528 8.24 15.72 21.87
N VAL A 529 6.98 15.75 22.32
CA VAL A 529 6.26 14.53 22.75
C VAL A 529 4.92 14.47 22.05
N GLU A 530 4.75 13.46 21.23
CA GLU A 530 3.48 13.12 20.58
C GLU A 530 3.11 11.67 20.94
N LEU A 531 1.88 11.48 21.35
CA LEU A 531 1.29 10.17 21.67
C LEU A 531 0.06 9.97 20.82
N GLU A 532 -0.08 8.78 20.24
CA GLU A 532 -1.22 8.42 19.41
C GLU A 532 -1.77 7.06 19.84
N LEU A 533 -3.09 6.95 19.93
CA LEU A 533 -3.82 5.72 20.20
C LEU A 533 -4.89 5.51 19.12
N LEU A 534 -4.86 4.35 18.46
CA LEU A 534 -5.76 3.99 17.35
C LEU A 534 -6.51 2.69 17.68
N PRO A 535 -7.60 2.76 18.45
CA PRO A 535 -8.49 1.63 18.63
C PRO A 535 -9.33 1.38 17.39
N ASN A 536 -9.62 0.11 17.10
CA ASN A 536 -10.57 -0.32 16.08
C ASN A 536 -11.34 -1.55 16.54
N ALA A 537 -12.56 -1.71 16.00
CA ALA A 537 -13.38 -2.87 16.26
C ALA A 537 -14.24 -3.19 15.02
N LEU A 538 -14.52 -4.48 14.83
CA LEU A 538 -15.41 -4.99 13.80
C LEU A 538 -16.27 -6.10 14.38
N TYR A 539 -17.56 -6.05 14.09
CA TYR A 539 -18.48 -7.17 14.22
C TYR A 539 -19.26 -7.33 12.92
N ALA A 540 -19.25 -8.55 12.36
CA ALA A 540 -19.99 -8.87 11.15
C ALA A 540 -20.66 -10.23 11.31
N THR A 541 -21.86 -10.36 10.75
CA THR A 541 -22.61 -11.64 10.71
C THR A 541 -23.51 -11.67 9.50
N GLY A 542 -23.83 -12.87 9.02
CA GLY A 542 -24.95 -13.10 8.15
C GLY A 542 -24.65 -13.92 6.92
N GLU A 543 -24.00 -13.38 5.95
CA GLU A 543 -23.93 -13.95 4.61
C GLU A 543 -23.20 -15.32 4.56
N PRO A 544 -23.74 -16.33 3.84
CA PRO A 544 -23.01 -17.58 3.58
C PRO A 544 -21.69 -17.32 2.85
N ARG A 545 -20.61 -17.94 3.33
CA ARG A 545 -19.28 -17.88 2.73
C ARG A 545 -18.86 -19.29 2.34
N PHE A 546 -18.14 -19.38 1.23
CA PHE A 546 -17.56 -20.63 0.78
C PHE A 546 -16.51 -21.13 1.79
N ILE A 547 -16.58 -22.44 2.12
CA ILE A 547 -15.65 -23.12 3.02
C ILE A 547 -14.69 -23.99 2.21
N GLU A 548 -15.24 -24.97 1.52
CA GLU A 548 -14.48 -25.92 0.71
C GLU A 548 -15.37 -26.60 -0.34
N ARG A 549 -14.76 -27.37 -1.21
CA ARG A 549 -15.48 -28.20 -2.18
C ARG A 549 -14.90 -29.61 -2.23
N ASP A 550 -15.75 -30.60 -2.49
CA ASP A 550 -15.39 -31.91 -2.91
C ASP A 550 -15.84 -32.15 -4.38
N PRO A 551 -15.63 -33.33 -4.98
CA PRO A 551 -16.07 -33.63 -6.35
C PRO A 551 -17.58 -33.53 -6.61
N ARG A 552 -18.41 -33.51 -5.56
CA ARG A 552 -19.88 -33.52 -5.65
C ARG A 552 -20.54 -32.25 -5.19
N PHE A 553 -19.95 -31.57 -4.21
CA PHE A 553 -20.59 -30.43 -3.51
C PHE A 553 -19.63 -29.29 -3.24
N TYR A 554 -20.20 -28.06 -3.21
CA TYR A 554 -19.64 -26.89 -2.55
C TYR A 554 -20.26 -26.77 -1.16
N TYR A 555 -19.46 -26.48 -0.15
CA TYR A 555 -19.87 -26.31 1.23
C TYR A 555 -19.74 -24.85 1.67
N PHE A 556 -20.77 -24.40 2.39
CA PHE A 556 -20.88 -23.02 2.85
C PHE A 556 -21.23 -23.00 4.33
N GLY A 557 -20.86 -21.92 5.00
CA GLY A 557 -21.26 -21.61 6.35
C GLY A 557 -21.53 -20.12 6.53
N ARG A 558 -22.47 -19.79 7.37
CA ARG A 558 -22.81 -18.42 7.70
C ARG A 558 -21.70 -17.84 8.59
N LEU A 559 -21.02 -16.82 8.08
CA LEU A 559 -19.85 -16.22 8.71
C LEU A 559 -20.25 -15.27 9.85
N ARG A 560 -19.59 -15.41 11.01
CA ARG A 560 -19.56 -14.44 12.11
C ARG A 560 -18.13 -14.06 12.41
N VAL A 561 -17.84 -12.76 12.46
CA VAL A 561 -16.52 -12.22 12.71
C VAL A 561 -16.57 -11.24 13.87
N LYS A 562 -15.58 -11.31 14.76
CA LYS A 562 -15.31 -10.30 15.76
C LYS A 562 -13.83 -9.93 15.68
N ASN A 563 -13.55 -8.65 15.72
CA ASN A 563 -12.18 -8.14 15.79
C ASN A 563 -12.11 -6.96 16.76
N ILE A 564 -11.02 -6.90 17.53
CA ILE A 564 -10.60 -5.72 18.28
C ILE A 564 -9.11 -5.52 18.01
N GLY A 565 -8.75 -4.30 17.69
CA GLY A 565 -7.37 -3.87 17.51
C GLY A 565 -7.10 -2.58 18.29
N VAL A 566 -5.89 -2.47 18.81
CA VAL A 566 -5.39 -1.23 19.43
C VAL A 566 -3.95 -1.04 18.98
N THR A 567 -3.68 0.10 18.32
CA THR A 567 -2.32 0.53 18.01
C THR A 567 -1.98 1.73 18.87
N ALA A 568 -0.83 1.70 19.52
CA ALA A 568 -0.28 2.82 20.29
C ALA A 568 1.06 3.25 19.65
N ARG A 569 1.23 4.55 19.49
CA ARG A 569 2.49 5.16 19.03
C ARG A 569 2.92 6.26 19.97
N ALA A 570 4.23 6.40 20.15
CA ALA A 570 4.82 7.52 20.86
C ALA A 570 6.08 7.98 20.12
N THR A 571 6.21 9.28 19.92
CA THR A 571 7.42 9.91 19.39
C THR A 571 7.93 10.91 20.43
N VAL A 572 9.19 10.74 20.85
CA VAL A 572 9.85 11.57 21.84
C VAL A 572 11.16 12.12 21.26
N GLY A 573 11.22 13.42 21.02
CA GLY A 573 12.43 14.12 20.66
C GLY A 573 13.26 14.46 21.91
N LEU A 574 14.25 13.63 22.24
CA LEU A 574 15.13 13.86 23.39
C LEU A 574 16.05 15.06 23.14
N THR A 575 16.58 15.15 21.92
CA THR A 575 17.31 16.32 21.38
C THR A 575 16.86 16.54 19.93
N THR A 576 17.42 17.54 19.24
CA THR A 576 17.20 17.75 17.79
C THR A 576 17.78 16.62 16.92
N ARG A 577 18.66 15.77 17.48
CA ARG A 577 19.35 14.68 16.77
C ARG A 577 19.11 13.29 17.41
N LEU A 578 18.39 13.22 18.52
CA LEU A 578 18.11 11.96 19.23
C LEU A 578 16.61 11.83 19.44
N THR A 579 16.01 10.81 18.82
CA THR A 579 14.58 10.52 18.90
C THR A 579 14.33 9.09 19.35
N LEU A 580 13.30 8.90 20.17
CA LEU A 580 12.76 7.60 20.52
C LEU A 580 11.36 7.47 19.90
N GLN A 581 11.15 6.40 19.15
CA GLN A 581 9.86 6.04 18.57
C GLN A 581 9.43 4.70 19.14
N LEU A 582 8.20 4.62 19.61
CA LEU A 582 7.59 3.42 20.13
C LEU A 582 6.32 3.12 19.33
N TYR A 583 6.14 1.87 18.99
CA TYR A 583 4.96 1.34 18.32
C TYR A 583 4.55 0.04 19.02
N SER A 584 3.26 -0.12 19.27
CA SER A 584 2.71 -1.38 19.75
C SER A 584 1.34 -1.60 19.11
N GLN A 585 1.09 -2.80 18.61
CA GLN A 585 -0.20 -3.21 18.06
C GLN A 585 -0.65 -4.51 18.71
N LEU A 586 -1.80 -4.47 19.36
CA LEU A 586 -2.57 -5.63 19.78
C LEU A 586 -3.69 -5.88 18.77
N PHE A 587 -3.82 -7.10 18.30
CA PHE A 587 -4.86 -7.52 17.35
C PHE A 587 -5.45 -8.85 17.82
N LEU A 588 -6.77 -8.87 18.00
CA LEU A 588 -7.54 -10.05 18.37
C LEU A 588 -8.66 -10.24 17.36
N ALA A 589 -8.83 -11.45 16.82
CA ALA A 589 -9.90 -11.74 15.89
C ALA A 589 -10.45 -13.16 16.08
N THR A 590 -11.74 -13.31 15.80
CA THR A 590 -12.40 -14.61 15.70
C THR A 590 -13.17 -14.70 14.39
N THR A 591 -13.12 -15.86 13.78
CA THR A 591 -13.92 -16.23 12.61
C THR A 591 -14.66 -17.51 12.99
N GLU A 592 -15.97 -17.45 13.00
CA GLU A 592 -16.88 -18.53 13.41
C GLU A 592 -17.85 -18.78 12.26
N TYR A 593 -18.13 -20.02 11.95
CA TYR A 593 -19.10 -20.41 10.94
C TYR A 593 -20.25 -21.16 11.59
N SER A 594 -21.46 -20.92 11.10
CA SER A 594 -22.69 -21.56 11.56
C SER A 594 -23.58 -21.93 10.37
N GLU A 595 -24.67 -22.63 10.62
CA GLU A 595 -25.70 -22.98 9.64
C GLU A 595 -25.08 -23.57 8.34
N PRO A 596 -24.43 -24.76 8.42
CA PRO A 596 -23.80 -25.35 7.26
C PRO A 596 -24.82 -25.62 6.15
N SER A 597 -24.41 -25.34 4.93
CA SER A 597 -25.20 -25.61 3.74
C SER A 597 -24.34 -26.11 2.59
N GLN A 598 -24.95 -26.72 1.61
CA GLN A 598 -24.28 -27.28 0.45
C GLN A 598 -25.00 -26.93 -0.85
N PHE A 599 -24.24 -26.93 -1.93
CA PHE A 599 -24.74 -26.82 -3.29
C PHE A 599 -24.20 -28.00 -4.12
N ARG A 600 -25.06 -28.73 -4.82
CA ARG A 600 -24.64 -29.88 -5.63
C ARG A 600 -24.07 -29.39 -6.96
N LEU A 601 -22.85 -29.86 -7.29
CA LEU A 601 -22.26 -29.62 -8.60
C LEU A 601 -23.07 -30.29 -9.70
N SER A 602 -23.44 -29.51 -10.73
CA SER A 602 -23.90 -30.09 -11.98
C SER A 602 -22.70 -30.63 -12.76
N THR A 603 -22.75 -31.86 -13.21
CA THR A 603 -21.71 -32.47 -14.02
C THR A 603 -21.40 -31.60 -15.26
N GLY A 604 -20.16 -31.12 -15.38
CA GLY A 604 -19.67 -30.36 -16.55
C GLY A 604 -19.85 -28.86 -16.52
N ALA A 605 -20.45 -28.28 -15.49
CA ALA A 605 -20.63 -26.81 -15.42
C ALA A 605 -19.34 -26.13 -14.89
N PHE A 606 -18.54 -25.62 -15.80
CA PHE A 606 -17.50 -24.65 -15.50
C PHE A 606 -18.12 -23.26 -15.43
N ARG A 607 -17.80 -22.44 -14.38
CA ARG A 607 -18.31 -21.10 -14.18
C ARG A 607 -19.84 -21.00 -14.02
N GLY A 608 -20.43 -21.95 -13.30
CA GLY A 608 -21.83 -21.84 -12.90
C GLY A 608 -22.08 -20.68 -11.93
N GLN A 609 -23.33 -20.29 -11.78
CA GLN A 609 -23.77 -19.33 -10.77
C GLN A 609 -24.49 -20.07 -9.65
N ILE A 610 -24.12 -19.81 -8.41
CA ILE A 610 -24.77 -20.31 -7.20
C ILE A 610 -25.54 -19.14 -6.59
N ARG A 611 -26.87 -19.27 -6.52
CA ARG A 611 -27.69 -18.28 -5.81
C ARG A 611 -27.82 -18.66 -4.35
N LEU A 612 -27.96 -17.69 -3.48
CA LEU A 612 -28.14 -17.92 -2.05
C LEU A 612 -29.38 -18.78 -1.76
N ALA A 613 -30.44 -18.63 -2.56
CA ALA A 613 -31.66 -19.43 -2.46
C ALA A 613 -31.49 -20.91 -2.85
N ASP A 614 -30.45 -21.26 -3.61
CA ASP A 614 -30.19 -22.64 -4.04
C ASP A 614 -29.40 -23.46 -3.02
N LEU A 615 -28.93 -22.82 -1.94
CA LEU A 615 -28.17 -23.48 -0.87
C LEU A 615 -29.08 -24.37 -0.05
N GLN A 616 -28.69 -25.64 0.09
CA GLN A 616 -29.44 -26.66 0.86
C GLN A 616 -28.83 -26.79 2.25
N PRO A 617 -29.58 -26.54 3.35
CA PRO A 617 -29.08 -26.77 4.70
C PRO A 617 -28.68 -28.24 4.92
N ILE A 618 -27.63 -28.48 5.69
CA ILE A 618 -27.18 -29.79 6.13
C ILE A 618 -27.03 -29.83 7.64
N ALA A 619 -27.19 -31.00 8.23
CA ALA A 619 -27.25 -31.15 9.67
C ALA A 619 -25.94 -30.80 10.39
N SER A 620 -24.79 -31.09 9.76
CA SER A 620 -23.47 -30.77 10.32
C SER A 620 -22.40 -30.78 9.24
N TRP A 621 -21.36 -29.97 9.46
CA TRP A 621 -20.12 -29.96 8.69
C TRP A 621 -18.97 -29.52 9.59
N ARG A 622 -17.75 -29.93 9.25
CA ARG A 622 -16.56 -29.43 9.97
C ARG A 622 -16.33 -27.96 9.63
N MET A 623 -16.57 -27.08 10.58
CA MET A 623 -16.36 -25.65 10.41
C MET A 623 -14.90 -25.25 10.64
N PRO A 624 -14.29 -24.42 9.77
CA PRO A 624 -12.91 -23.95 9.93
C PRO A 624 -12.84 -22.73 10.85
N ASP A 625 -13.41 -22.84 12.07
CA ASP A 625 -13.37 -21.75 13.05
C ASP A 625 -11.93 -21.40 13.40
N LYS A 626 -11.68 -20.09 13.53
CA LYS A 626 -10.35 -19.55 13.82
C LYS A 626 -10.39 -18.55 14.95
N GLN A 627 -9.32 -18.55 15.74
CA GLN A 627 -9.04 -17.55 16.75
C GLN A 627 -7.62 -17.06 16.52
N GLN A 628 -7.44 -15.74 16.52
CA GLN A 628 -6.14 -15.11 16.30
C GLN A 628 -5.86 -14.09 17.39
N ALA A 629 -4.64 -14.13 17.89
CA ALA A 629 -4.09 -13.11 18.76
C ALA A 629 -2.71 -12.71 18.22
N THR A 630 -2.45 -11.43 18.05
CA THR A 630 -1.17 -10.92 17.58
C THR A 630 -0.74 -9.72 18.42
N LEU A 631 0.53 -9.71 18.79
CA LEU A 631 1.17 -8.57 19.45
C LEU A 631 2.45 -8.23 18.67
N ASN A 632 2.49 -7.00 18.16
CA ASN A 632 3.68 -6.43 17.56
C ASN A 632 4.16 -5.26 18.43
N VAL A 633 5.45 -5.22 18.73
CA VAL A 633 6.11 -4.10 19.43
C VAL A 633 7.33 -3.70 18.64
N ASN A 634 7.55 -2.41 18.49
CA ASN A 634 8.75 -1.85 17.88
C ASN A 634 9.20 -0.64 18.69
N ALA A 635 10.45 -0.63 19.10
CA ALA A 635 11.10 0.49 19.79
C ALA A 635 12.36 0.88 19.01
N VAL A 636 12.41 2.12 18.56
CA VAL A 636 13.53 2.63 17.74
C VAL A 636 14.13 3.85 18.42
N LEU A 637 15.38 3.74 18.84
CA LEU A 637 16.20 4.88 19.23
C LEU A 637 17.06 5.27 18.03
N ARG A 638 16.86 6.48 17.50
CA ARG A 638 17.58 7.06 16.36
C ARG A 638 18.49 8.18 16.84
N TRP A 639 19.76 8.07 16.58
CA TRP A 639 20.74 9.09 16.91
C TRP A 639 21.53 9.51 15.66
N GLU A 640 21.32 10.72 15.22
CA GLU A 640 22.11 11.35 14.18
C GLU A 640 23.37 11.97 14.81
N TYR A 641 24.44 11.19 14.88
CA TYR A 641 25.69 11.63 15.52
C TYR A 641 26.47 12.63 14.65
N ARG A 642 26.24 12.61 13.36
CA ARG A 642 26.75 13.55 12.36
C ARG A 642 25.68 13.69 11.27
N THR A 643 25.59 14.86 10.62
CA THR A 643 24.63 15.09 9.52
C THR A 643 24.69 13.96 8.49
N GLY A 644 23.55 13.31 8.22
CA GLY A 644 23.42 12.19 7.32
C GLY A 644 23.96 10.85 7.84
N SER A 645 24.62 10.81 9.02
CA SER A 645 25.20 9.60 9.63
C SER A 645 24.45 9.25 10.92
N ILE A 646 23.88 8.05 10.98
CA ILE A 646 22.86 7.70 11.98
C ILE A 646 23.21 6.36 12.62
N ILE A 647 23.01 6.27 13.93
CA ILE A 647 22.96 5.00 14.67
C ILE A 647 21.53 4.73 15.09
N PHE A 648 21.08 3.51 14.85
CA PHE A 648 19.79 3.00 15.30
C PHE A 648 20.02 1.84 16.29
N LEU A 649 19.32 1.89 17.42
CA LEU A 649 19.10 0.74 18.28
C LEU A 649 17.61 0.39 18.22
N ILE A 650 17.33 -0.84 17.79
CA ILE A 650 15.97 -1.26 17.48
C ILE A 650 15.67 -2.54 18.23
N TYR A 651 14.53 -2.55 18.89
CA TYR A 651 13.92 -3.77 19.42
C TYR A 651 12.59 -4.00 18.74
N THR A 652 12.37 -5.22 18.23
CA THR A 652 11.08 -5.64 17.71
C THR A 652 10.65 -6.94 18.35
N ARG A 653 9.35 -7.03 18.65
CA ARG A 653 8.68 -8.28 19.01
C ARG A 653 7.53 -8.51 18.05
N ALA A 654 7.51 -9.67 17.41
CA ALA A 654 6.38 -10.19 16.65
C ALA A 654 5.91 -11.47 17.33
N GLN A 655 4.68 -11.48 17.82
CA GLN A 655 4.10 -12.62 18.50
C GLN A 655 2.74 -12.98 17.91
N THR A 656 2.63 -14.19 17.36
CA THR A 656 1.40 -14.73 16.78
C THR A 656 1.32 -16.23 17.13
N PRO A 657 0.85 -16.58 18.34
CA PRO A 657 0.74 -17.95 18.75
C PRO A 657 -0.30 -18.70 17.92
N THR A 658 -0.09 -20.00 17.71
CA THR A 658 -1.12 -20.88 17.15
C THR A 658 -2.17 -21.13 18.23
N VAL A 659 -3.39 -20.63 17.98
CA VAL A 659 -4.51 -20.82 18.90
C VAL A 659 -5.48 -21.83 18.30
N VAL A 660 -5.69 -22.94 18.99
CA VAL A 660 -6.74 -23.91 18.67
C VAL A 660 -7.93 -23.62 19.57
N PRO A 661 -9.10 -23.19 19.04
CA PRO A 661 -10.24 -22.89 19.88
C PRO A 661 -10.74 -24.15 20.61
N ILE A 662 -10.93 -24.05 21.94
CA ILE A 662 -11.64 -25.04 22.73
C ILE A 662 -13.08 -24.56 22.90
N GLY A 663 -14.01 -25.11 22.11
CA GLY A 663 -15.37 -24.60 22.01
C GLY A 663 -15.47 -23.39 21.07
N ALA A 664 -16.43 -22.47 21.31
CA ALA A 664 -16.61 -21.30 20.46
C ALA A 664 -15.40 -20.34 20.53
N PRO A 665 -14.92 -19.80 19.38
CA PRO A 665 -13.81 -18.87 19.36
C PRO A 665 -14.09 -17.61 20.19
N ARG A 666 -13.05 -17.10 20.89
CA ARG A 666 -13.14 -15.93 21.76
C ARG A 666 -12.05 -14.92 21.43
N LEU A 667 -12.35 -13.62 21.64
CA LEU A 667 -11.34 -12.59 21.67
C LEU A 667 -10.53 -12.73 22.97
N ASP A 668 -9.37 -13.37 22.89
CA ASP A 668 -8.58 -13.75 24.06
C ASP A 668 -7.14 -13.25 23.94
N ALA A 669 -6.81 -12.23 24.72
CA ALA A 669 -5.45 -11.74 24.86
C ALA A 669 -4.58 -12.68 25.72
N GLY A 670 -5.17 -13.58 26.53
CA GLY A 670 -4.46 -14.57 27.34
C GLY A 670 -3.63 -15.54 26.49
N ALA A 671 -4.01 -15.75 25.21
CA ALA A 671 -3.21 -16.50 24.24
C ALA A 671 -1.79 -15.91 24.02
N LEU A 672 -1.59 -14.62 24.33
CA LEU A 672 -0.29 -13.94 24.29
C LEU A 672 0.50 -14.07 25.60
N GLY A 673 -0.04 -14.81 26.59
CA GLY A 673 0.66 -15.08 27.83
C GLY A 673 1.94 -15.88 27.61
N GLY A 674 3.06 -15.44 28.23
CA GLY A 674 4.39 -16.02 27.98
C GLY A 674 4.98 -15.59 26.62
N ASN A 675 5.90 -16.39 26.11
CA ASN A 675 6.64 -16.09 24.87
C ASN A 675 6.20 -16.95 23.66
N ARG A 676 5.18 -17.78 23.79
CA ARG A 676 4.76 -18.71 22.73
C ARG A 676 4.52 -18.00 21.41
N GLY A 677 5.12 -18.52 20.33
CA GLY A 677 4.99 -17.98 18.99
C GLY A 677 5.61 -16.59 18.82
N SER A 678 6.55 -16.19 19.70
CA SER A 678 7.23 -14.91 19.60
C SER A 678 8.56 -15.01 18.86
N THR A 679 8.92 -13.91 18.22
CA THR A 679 10.27 -13.62 17.74
C THR A 679 10.65 -12.23 18.25
N ASP A 680 11.63 -12.19 19.12
CA ASP A 680 12.25 -10.95 19.60
C ASP A 680 13.51 -10.69 18.78
N THR A 681 13.68 -9.48 18.29
CA THR A 681 14.87 -9.07 17.53
C THR A 681 15.45 -7.82 18.15
N LEU A 682 16.72 -7.88 18.49
CA LEU A 682 17.53 -6.71 18.83
C LEU A 682 18.45 -6.41 17.67
N MET A 683 18.45 -5.18 17.19
CA MET A 683 19.24 -4.75 16.04
C MET A 683 20.00 -3.48 16.36
N LEU A 684 21.30 -3.49 16.05
CA LEU A 684 22.14 -2.29 16.04
C LEU A 684 22.53 -2.02 14.59
N LYS A 685 22.07 -0.88 14.03
CA LYS A 685 22.46 -0.42 12.70
C LYS A 685 23.24 0.88 12.83
N ALA A 686 24.42 0.92 12.24
CA ALA A 686 25.23 2.13 12.13
C ALA A 686 25.38 2.49 10.65
N SER A 687 25.16 3.75 10.31
CA SER A 687 25.38 4.27 8.96
C SER A 687 26.35 5.43 8.97
N TYR A 688 27.21 5.46 7.97
CA TYR A 688 28.12 6.57 7.71
C TYR A 688 27.82 7.14 6.33
N TRP A 689 27.54 8.42 6.28
CA TRP A 689 27.30 9.17 5.06
C TRP A 689 28.52 10.02 4.71
N TRP A 690 28.92 9.96 3.45
CA TRP A 690 29.96 10.77 2.86
C TRP A 690 29.39 11.43 1.58
N GLY A 691 29.44 12.81 1.53
CA GLY A 691 28.96 13.60 0.40
C GLY A 691 29.22 15.08 0.57
#